data_4a1a72e7f532454bec29c2157e830674
#
_entry.id   4a1a72e7f532454bec29c2157e830674
#
_cell.length_a   1.000
_cell.length_b   1.000
_cell.length_c   1.000
_cell.angle_alpha   90.00
_cell.angle_beta   90.00
_cell.angle_gamma   90.00
#
_symmetry.space_group_name_H-M   'P 1'
#
loop_
_entity.id
_entity.type
_entity.pdbx_description
1 polymer ?
#
loop_
_entity_poly.entity_id
_entity_poly.type
_entity_poly.pdbx_seq_one_letter_code
_entity_poly.pdbx_strand_id
1 'polypeptide(L)'
;DEINAGLATSAQDLLVGKTPGVVVTLNGGKPEGGADIRIRGGSSLNATNDPLIVIDGVPVDNSGVTGMSNSLSMISPDNIESFTILKDASATAIYGSRASNGVIIITTKRGQSGKPQINFTANMYVNTPRNKVGVLDGDQFRQVITDYYGEGSPAYNLLGTANTNWQDEILRTSVSSDYNLSVGGTYKILPYRVAVSYTNQNGILKTSAMDRVTASITLNPKFFDNTLSVTANVKGFYMHNRFVDEGAIGGAVSFDPSQSVRVDNLPIGNGYFTWLKPGTDEFIGIAPVNPVSLIDERSMKADVYRSVGNLQLDYVMPFLPALHANLNLGYDVSHSIQHNLMTPDSPLTYKENKKTGLGQDERLRQLKRNLLLDFYLNYKQDFESIHSRLDAMAGYSWQRFYKDGGTRTTLMPDKEQWFVSSYTDHLQLISFFGRVNYAYKDTYLFTVTLRGDATSRFSKDNRWGAFPAVALGWKIINEPFMERATSFMSELKLRLGYGITGQQDISDSYFPYMPLFTIGYPTASYPFGDQYYYTIRPNGYDPNIKWEETTTWNAGIDFGFLNNRITGSLDYYYRETNDLISRIPVPAGSNLTNEIYTNVGRLRNEGIEFNIQAKVIDNKDFTWDLGMNVAWNSNKITKLNKSESADYYIPVGGIGGGTGNTVQAHKVGYPA
;
A
#
# COMPACT_ATOMS: atom_id res chain seq x y z
N ASP A 1 22.68 4.73 -9.89
CA ASP A 1 23.60 4.49 -8.75
C ASP A 1 23.18 5.23 -7.48
N GLU A 2 22.57 6.41 -7.57
CA GLU A 2 22.07 7.16 -6.38
C GLU A 2 20.85 6.51 -5.70
N ILE A 3 20.10 5.69 -6.41
CA ILE A 3 18.89 5.05 -5.90
C ILE A 3 19.24 3.93 -4.90
N ASN A 4 20.34 3.21 -5.11
CA ASN A 4 20.74 2.05 -4.32
C ASN A 4 21.84 2.34 -3.28
N ALA A 5 22.05 3.59 -2.89
CA ALA A 5 23.01 3.94 -1.85
C ALA A 5 22.44 3.63 -0.46
N GLY A 6 22.44 2.36 -0.05
CA GLY A 6 21.97 1.92 1.27
C GLY A 6 21.31 0.53 1.25
N LEU A 7 20.88 0.08 2.41
CA LEU A 7 20.16 -1.18 2.64
C LEU A 7 18.71 -1.04 2.14
N ALA A 8 18.48 -1.32 0.86
CA ALA A 8 17.12 -1.41 0.32
C ALA A 8 16.78 -2.88 0.06
N THR A 9 15.88 -3.44 0.84
CA THR A 9 15.37 -4.80 0.68
C THR A 9 14.09 -4.83 -0.17
N SER A 10 13.45 -3.69 -0.33
CA SER A 10 12.25 -3.51 -1.15
C SER A 10 12.33 -2.21 -1.97
N ALA A 11 11.50 -2.13 -3.02
CA ALA A 11 11.39 -0.91 -3.83
C ALA A 11 10.91 0.32 -3.02
N GLN A 12 10.20 0.11 -1.92
CA GLN A 12 9.70 1.18 -1.03
C GLN A 12 10.83 1.83 -0.22
N ASP A 13 11.84 1.05 0.18
CA ASP A 13 12.97 1.54 0.95
C ASP A 13 13.73 2.63 0.16
N LEU A 14 13.74 2.50 -1.17
CA LEU A 14 14.36 3.47 -2.07
C LEU A 14 13.67 4.83 -2.10
N LEU A 15 12.42 4.92 -1.66
CA LEU A 15 11.62 6.15 -1.66
C LEU A 15 11.76 6.95 -0.36
N VAL A 16 12.24 6.34 0.71
CA VAL A 16 12.33 6.96 2.04
C VAL A 16 13.21 8.21 1.98
N GLY A 17 12.64 9.37 2.29
CA GLY A 17 13.36 10.65 2.37
C GLY A 17 13.87 11.22 1.04
N LYS A 18 13.50 10.63 -0.11
CA LYS A 18 14.01 11.07 -1.43
C LYS A 18 13.19 12.19 -2.08
N THR A 19 11.93 12.33 -1.72
CA THR A 19 11.02 13.29 -2.39
C THR A 19 10.21 14.06 -1.35
N PRO A 20 10.17 15.42 -1.40
CA PRO A 20 9.37 16.21 -0.48
C PRO A 20 7.88 15.91 -0.70
N GLY A 21 7.09 15.95 0.40
CA GLY A 21 5.66 15.65 0.39
C GLY A 21 5.29 14.17 0.23
N VAL A 22 6.28 13.27 0.17
CA VAL A 22 6.09 11.81 0.21
C VAL A 22 6.54 11.28 1.56
N VAL A 23 5.61 10.74 2.32
CA VAL A 23 5.86 10.10 3.60
C VAL A 23 5.80 8.59 3.40
N VAL A 24 6.87 7.91 3.75
CA VAL A 24 6.97 6.44 3.72
C VAL A 24 7.15 5.96 5.15
N THR A 25 6.14 5.30 5.68
CA THR A 25 6.17 4.73 7.04
C THR A 25 6.34 3.22 6.91
N LEU A 26 7.49 2.72 7.33
CA LEU A 26 7.77 1.29 7.30
C LEU A 26 6.99 0.55 8.41
N ASN A 27 6.33 -0.53 8.05
CA ASN A 27 5.49 -1.32 8.95
C ASN A 27 6.32 -2.37 9.73
N GLY A 28 7.25 -1.87 10.55
CA GLY A 28 8.15 -2.68 11.37
C GLY A 28 9.32 -3.30 10.60
N GLY A 29 10.16 -4.07 11.29
CA GLY A 29 11.32 -4.77 10.72
C GLY A 29 11.04 -6.23 10.37
N LYS A 30 9.79 -6.62 10.16
CA LYS A 30 9.42 -8.00 9.79
C LYS A 30 9.68 -8.25 8.30
N PRO A 31 10.00 -9.50 7.92
CA PRO A 31 10.00 -9.89 6.51
C PRO A 31 8.67 -9.50 5.87
N GLU A 32 8.70 -8.96 4.64
CA GLU A 32 7.50 -8.52 3.94
C GLU A 32 6.68 -7.41 4.65
N GLY A 33 7.27 -6.64 5.56
CA GLY A 33 6.56 -5.67 6.40
C GLY A 33 5.80 -4.59 5.65
N GLY A 34 6.17 -4.32 4.41
CA GLY A 34 5.56 -3.27 3.61
C GLY A 34 5.82 -1.85 4.16
N ALA A 35 5.24 -0.88 3.50
CA ALA A 35 5.23 0.49 3.97
C ALA A 35 3.92 1.17 3.57
N ASP A 36 3.44 2.04 4.43
CA ASP A 36 2.37 2.97 4.11
C ASP A 36 2.98 4.18 3.42
N ILE A 37 2.55 4.44 2.19
CA ILE A 37 3.02 5.57 1.40
C ILE A 37 1.89 6.59 1.31
N ARG A 38 2.19 7.83 1.69
CA ARG A 38 1.25 8.95 1.59
C ARG A 38 1.88 10.09 0.81
N ILE A 39 1.13 10.65 -0.14
CA ILE A 39 1.54 11.81 -0.93
C ILE A 39 0.64 12.98 -0.54
N ARG A 40 1.23 14.02 0.07
CA ARG A 40 0.53 15.23 0.53
C ARG A 40 -0.62 14.94 1.51
N GLY A 41 -0.44 13.93 2.39
CA GLY A 41 -1.43 13.53 3.39
C GLY A 41 -2.55 12.64 2.86
N GLY A 42 -3.50 12.28 3.72
CA GLY A 42 -4.71 11.53 3.35
C GLY A 42 -5.76 12.43 2.72
N SER A 43 -6.52 11.93 1.75
CA SER A 43 -7.58 12.67 1.05
C SER A 43 -8.99 12.13 1.37
N SER A 44 -9.10 10.98 2.01
CA SER A 44 -10.37 10.35 2.38
C SER A 44 -10.35 9.78 3.79
N LEU A 45 -11.54 9.61 4.38
CA LEU A 45 -11.72 8.98 5.70
C LEU A 45 -11.90 7.46 5.58
N ASN A 46 -12.58 6.97 4.55
CA ASN A 46 -12.93 5.54 4.40
C ASN A 46 -12.50 4.94 3.05
N ALA A 47 -12.22 5.76 2.03
CA ALA A 47 -11.59 5.28 0.80
C ALA A 47 -10.06 5.16 0.98
N THR A 48 -9.39 4.45 0.06
CA THR A 48 -7.94 4.30 0.11
C THR A 48 -7.23 5.65 0.01
N ASN A 49 -6.17 5.80 0.79
CA ASN A 49 -5.25 6.95 0.73
C ASN A 49 -3.91 6.59 0.07
N ASP A 50 -3.77 5.38 -0.46
CA ASP A 50 -2.55 4.92 -1.11
C ASP A 50 -2.42 5.52 -2.52
N PRO A 51 -1.20 5.91 -2.93
CA PRO A 51 -0.96 6.34 -4.30
C PRO A 51 -1.10 5.17 -5.27
N LEU A 52 -1.49 5.46 -6.52
CA LEU A 52 -1.47 4.46 -7.57
C LEU A 52 -0.03 4.08 -7.90
N ILE A 53 0.27 2.79 -7.95
CA ILE A 53 1.55 2.28 -8.42
C ILE A 53 1.41 1.81 -9.87
N VAL A 54 2.28 2.30 -10.73
CA VAL A 54 2.35 1.92 -12.15
C VAL A 54 3.72 1.33 -12.44
N ILE A 55 3.77 0.09 -12.92
CA ILE A 55 5.01 -0.61 -13.25
C ILE A 55 5.08 -0.82 -14.75
N ASP A 56 6.04 -0.17 -15.41
CA ASP A 56 6.23 -0.23 -16.87
C ASP A 56 4.95 -0.01 -17.69
N GLY A 57 4.07 0.90 -17.21
CA GLY A 57 2.80 1.23 -17.85
C GLY A 57 1.60 0.38 -17.42
N VAL A 58 1.77 -0.54 -16.47
CA VAL A 58 0.66 -1.31 -15.88
C VAL A 58 0.30 -0.75 -14.52
N PRO A 59 -0.91 -0.21 -14.31
CA PRO A 59 -1.40 0.14 -12.99
C PRO A 59 -1.67 -1.12 -12.17
N VAL A 60 -0.85 -1.37 -11.15
CA VAL A 60 -0.97 -2.57 -10.32
C VAL A 60 -2.02 -2.41 -9.21
N ASP A 61 -2.47 -3.54 -8.70
CA ASP A 61 -3.37 -3.58 -7.55
C ASP A 61 -2.57 -3.45 -6.24
N ASN A 62 -2.83 -2.35 -5.50
CA ASN A 62 -2.19 -2.07 -4.21
C ASN A 62 -2.91 -2.74 -3.04
N SER A 63 -4.16 -3.18 -3.24
CA SER A 63 -4.95 -3.81 -2.18
C SER A 63 -4.43 -5.20 -1.87
N GLY A 64 -3.26 -5.39 -1.37
CA GLY A 64 -2.67 -6.65 -0.92
C GLY A 64 -3.31 -7.97 -1.42
N VAL A 65 -2.61 -9.04 -1.35
CA VAL A 65 -3.13 -10.40 -1.58
C VAL A 65 -3.01 -11.13 -0.25
N THR A 66 -3.95 -12.00 0.08
CA THR A 66 -3.83 -12.85 1.28
C THR A 66 -2.43 -13.46 1.34
N GLY A 67 -1.71 -13.24 2.46
CA GLY A 67 -0.34 -13.71 2.62
C GLY A 67 0.77 -12.84 2.04
N MET A 68 0.45 -11.66 1.49
CA MET A 68 1.41 -10.66 1.02
C MET A 68 0.91 -9.26 1.36
N SER A 69 1.66 -8.53 2.18
CA SER A 69 1.30 -7.16 2.58
C SER A 69 1.81 -6.10 1.60
N ASN A 70 2.87 -6.40 0.84
CA ASN A 70 3.60 -5.44 0.04
C ASN A 70 3.52 -5.77 -1.45
N SER A 71 2.74 -5.01 -2.20
CA SER A 71 2.62 -5.19 -3.66
C SER A 71 3.91 -4.86 -4.44
N LEU A 72 4.82 -4.06 -3.87
CA LEU A 72 6.10 -3.68 -4.48
C LEU A 72 7.19 -4.74 -4.31
N SER A 73 6.99 -5.74 -3.46
CA SER A 73 7.93 -6.86 -3.29
C SER A 73 8.14 -7.70 -4.56
N MET A 74 7.29 -7.52 -5.57
CA MET A 74 7.45 -8.21 -6.86
C MET A 74 8.64 -7.72 -7.69
N ILE A 75 9.28 -6.61 -7.34
CA ILE A 75 10.41 -6.05 -8.09
C ILE A 75 11.63 -6.00 -7.18
N SER A 76 12.72 -6.63 -7.62
CA SER A 76 14.01 -6.42 -6.97
C SER A 76 14.47 -4.97 -7.18
N PRO A 77 14.93 -4.28 -6.10
CA PRO A 77 15.48 -2.93 -6.21
C PRO A 77 16.54 -2.76 -7.32
N ASP A 78 17.39 -3.76 -7.53
CA ASP A 78 18.44 -3.77 -8.55
C ASP A 78 17.92 -3.67 -9.99
N ASN A 79 16.67 -4.07 -10.22
CA ASN A 79 16.03 -4.05 -11.53
C ASN A 79 15.27 -2.74 -11.81
N ILE A 80 15.26 -1.79 -10.88
CA ILE A 80 14.63 -0.49 -11.05
C ILE A 80 15.59 0.48 -11.73
N GLU A 81 15.10 1.17 -12.75
CA GLU A 81 15.82 2.25 -13.44
C GLU A 81 15.52 3.60 -12.81
N SER A 82 14.20 3.89 -12.59
CA SER A 82 13.78 5.17 -12.05
C SER A 82 12.43 5.09 -11.35
N PHE A 83 12.22 6.04 -10.45
CA PHE A 83 10.91 6.39 -9.89
C PHE A 83 10.51 7.77 -10.39
N THR A 84 9.26 7.90 -10.85
CA THR A 84 8.64 9.19 -11.14
C THR A 84 7.40 9.33 -10.27
N ILE A 85 7.35 10.39 -9.47
CA ILE A 85 6.23 10.64 -8.55
C ILE A 85 5.41 11.81 -9.06
N LEU A 86 4.16 11.54 -9.43
CA LEU A 86 3.20 12.54 -9.88
C LEU A 86 2.33 12.94 -8.68
N LYS A 87 2.45 14.20 -8.27
CA LYS A 87 1.74 14.74 -7.08
C LYS A 87 0.59 15.67 -7.45
N ASP A 88 0.67 16.28 -8.62
CA ASP A 88 -0.26 17.33 -9.08
C ASP A 88 -1.41 16.74 -9.90
N ALA A 89 -2.62 17.28 -9.75
CA ALA A 89 -3.81 16.81 -10.47
C ALA A 89 -3.63 16.82 -12.00
N SER A 90 -2.95 17.82 -12.55
CA SER A 90 -2.68 17.90 -14.00
C SER A 90 -1.77 16.77 -14.50
N ALA A 91 -0.82 16.32 -13.69
CA ALA A 91 0.07 15.21 -14.02
C ALA A 91 -0.64 13.85 -13.86
N THR A 92 -1.46 13.71 -12.81
CA THR A 92 -2.14 12.45 -12.47
C THR A 92 -3.42 12.20 -13.29
N ALA A 93 -4.01 13.23 -13.88
CA ALA A 93 -5.28 13.17 -14.61
C ALA A 93 -5.33 12.10 -15.72
N ILE A 94 -4.20 11.77 -16.35
CA ILE A 94 -4.14 10.72 -17.38
C ILE A 94 -4.36 9.31 -16.81
N TYR A 95 -4.07 9.08 -15.52
CA TYR A 95 -4.26 7.79 -14.84
C TYR A 95 -5.65 7.64 -14.22
N GLY A 96 -6.48 8.70 -14.29
CA GLY A 96 -7.89 8.68 -13.89
C GLY A 96 -8.11 8.64 -12.38
N SER A 97 -9.29 8.15 -12.02
CA SER A 97 -9.80 8.12 -10.66
C SER A 97 -8.95 7.34 -9.65
N ARG A 98 -8.11 6.41 -10.10
CA ARG A 98 -7.19 5.68 -9.22
C ARG A 98 -5.98 6.53 -8.78
N ALA A 99 -5.78 7.69 -9.39
CA ALA A 99 -4.64 8.57 -9.19
C ALA A 99 -4.93 9.78 -8.30
N SER A 100 -6.08 9.81 -7.61
CA SER A 100 -6.47 10.90 -6.71
C SER A 100 -5.45 11.17 -5.59
N ASN A 101 -4.75 10.13 -5.12
CA ASN A 101 -3.73 10.20 -4.07
C ASN A 101 -2.30 10.33 -4.62
N GLY A 102 -2.15 10.66 -5.91
CA GLY A 102 -0.86 10.68 -6.59
C GLY A 102 -0.53 9.36 -7.28
N VAL A 103 0.55 9.37 -8.05
CA VAL A 103 1.02 8.19 -8.80
C VAL A 103 2.51 7.99 -8.59
N ILE A 104 2.92 6.76 -8.35
CA ILE A 104 4.31 6.32 -8.34
C ILE A 104 4.54 5.46 -9.57
N ILE A 105 5.29 5.99 -10.53
CA ILE A 105 5.66 5.26 -11.74
C ILE A 105 7.03 4.63 -11.51
N ILE A 106 7.11 3.32 -11.67
CA ILE A 106 8.33 2.54 -11.58
C ILE A 106 8.70 2.08 -12.98
N THR A 107 9.85 2.54 -13.46
CA THR A 107 10.43 2.08 -14.70
C THR A 107 11.52 1.07 -14.41
N THR A 108 11.43 -0.10 -15.03
CA THR A 108 12.47 -1.13 -14.85
C THR A 108 13.52 -1.03 -15.95
N LYS A 109 14.75 -1.46 -15.62
CA LYS A 109 15.90 -1.47 -16.55
C LYS A 109 15.57 -2.27 -17.80
N ARG A 110 15.92 -1.74 -18.96
CA ARG A 110 15.71 -2.34 -20.28
C ARG A 110 16.99 -2.91 -20.86
N GLY A 111 16.88 -3.68 -21.93
CA GLY A 111 18.03 -4.14 -22.71
C GLY A 111 18.70 -2.94 -23.40
N GLN A 112 20.01 -2.85 -23.26
CA GLN A 112 20.83 -1.85 -23.95
C GLN A 112 21.33 -2.39 -25.28
N SER A 113 21.54 -1.48 -26.25
CA SER A 113 22.17 -1.85 -27.54
C SER A 113 23.61 -2.28 -27.31
N GLY A 114 24.02 -3.39 -27.97
CA GLY A 114 25.38 -3.87 -27.89
C GLY A 114 25.53 -5.32 -27.47
N LYS A 115 26.73 -5.69 -27.03
CA LYS A 115 27.05 -7.04 -26.56
C LYS A 115 26.29 -7.36 -25.27
N PRO A 116 25.98 -8.65 -25.04
CA PRO A 116 25.34 -9.07 -23.79
C PRO A 116 26.17 -8.63 -22.57
N GLN A 117 25.50 -7.99 -21.62
CA GLN A 117 26.06 -7.63 -20.32
C GLN A 117 25.43 -8.52 -19.25
N ILE A 118 26.25 -9.14 -18.44
CA ILE A 118 25.84 -9.97 -17.32
C ILE A 118 26.16 -9.20 -16.04
N ASN A 119 25.16 -8.98 -15.21
CA ASN A 119 25.33 -8.36 -13.89
C ASN A 119 24.87 -9.35 -12.83
N PHE A 120 25.71 -9.56 -11.84
CA PHE A 120 25.40 -10.36 -10.66
C PHE A 120 25.63 -9.52 -9.40
N THR A 121 24.61 -9.44 -8.56
CA THR A 121 24.66 -8.77 -7.24
C THR A 121 24.35 -9.78 -6.17
N ALA A 122 25.10 -9.78 -5.09
CA ALA A 122 24.86 -10.60 -3.91
C ALA A 122 25.00 -9.73 -2.66
N ASN A 123 23.94 -9.67 -1.85
CA ASN A 123 23.91 -8.92 -0.61
C ASN A 123 23.62 -9.86 0.56
N MET A 124 24.24 -9.61 1.68
CA MET A 124 23.99 -10.34 2.92
C MET A 124 23.79 -9.34 4.06
N TYR A 125 22.79 -9.60 4.89
CA TYR A 125 22.39 -8.71 5.98
C TYR A 125 22.33 -9.47 7.29
N VAL A 126 22.82 -8.84 8.37
CA VAL A 126 22.68 -9.33 9.74
C VAL A 126 21.66 -8.43 10.43
N ASN A 127 20.55 -9.00 10.85
CA ASN A 127 19.45 -8.30 11.52
C ASN A 127 19.51 -8.56 13.01
N THR A 128 19.61 -7.52 13.82
CA THR A 128 19.67 -7.61 15.28
C THR A 128 18.55 -6.75 15.91
N PRO A 129 17.95 -7.18 17.03
CA PRO A 129 17.07 -6.30 17.79
C PRO A 129 17.85 -5.07 18.28
N ARG A 130 17.38 -3.89 17.89
CA ARG A 130 18.09 -2.63 18.24
C ARG A 130 17.92 -2.27 19.70
N ASN A 131 16.67 -2.31 20.19
CA ASN A 131 16.31 -1.97 21.55
C ASN A 131 15.29 -2.97 22.08
N LYS A 132 15.36 -3.26 23.36
CA LYS A 132 14.35 -3.99 24.13
C LYS A 132 13.68 -3.03 25.10
N VAL A 133 12.43 -3.32 25.43
CA VAL A 133 11.71 -2.54 26.46
C VAL A 133 12.30 -2.88 27.81
N GLY A 134 12.63 -1.86 28.63
CA GLY A 134 13.07 -2.07 30.00
C GLY A 134 11.90 -2.60 30.83
N VAL A 135 12.03 -3.84 31.31
CA VAL A 135 11.05 -4.51 32.18
C VAL A 135 11.77 -5.01 33.42
N LEU A 136 11.02 -5.28 34.48
CA LEU A 136 11.57 -5.90 35.70
C LEU A 136 12.03 -7.33 35.38
N ASP A 137 13.16 -7.72 35.93
CA ASP A 137 13.55 -9.13 35.99
C ASP A 137 12.76 -9.90 37.04
N GLY A 138 12.91 -11.23 37.11
CA GLY A 138 12.14 -12.06 38.02
C GLY A 138 12.37 -11.74 39.51
N ASP A 139 13.60 -11.35 39.89
CA ASP A 139 13.91 -10.99 41.28
C ASP A 139 13.31 -9.64 41.66
N GLN A 140 13.46 -8.64 40.79
CA GLN A 140 12.83 -7.32 40.94
C GLN A 140 11.30 -7.43 41.00
N PHE A 141 10.71 -8.26 40.14
CA PHE A 141 9.27 -8.47 40.11
C PHE A 141 8.76 -9.09 41.41
N ARG A 142 9.43 -10.12 41.89
CA ARG A 142 9.12 -10.75 43.21
C ARG A 142 9.20 -9.72 44.33
N GLN A 143 10.25 -8.89 44.35
CA GLN A 143 10.41 -7.88 45.37
C GLN A 143 9.25 -6.88 45.36
N VAL A 144 8.88 -6.37 44.16
CA VAL A 144 7.77 -5.41 44.02
C VAL A 144 6.44 -6.01 44.51
N ILE A 145 6.16 -7.28 44.11
CA ILE A 145 4.92 -7.96 44.55
C ILE A 145 4.94 -8.16 46.09
N THR A 146 6.08 -8.56 46.64
CA THR A 146 6.22 -8.73 48.11
C THR A 146 6.03 -7.42 48.85
N ASP A 147 6.65 -6.35 48.39
CA ASP A 147 6.56 -5.02 49.00
C ASP A 147 5.15 -4.42 48.93
N TYR A 148 4.43 -4.67 47.84
CA TYR A 148 3.11 -4.08 47.64
C TYR A 148 1.96 -4.89 48.26
N TYR A 149 2.00 -6.23 48.12
CA TYR A 149 0.93 -7.09 48.56
C TYR A 149 1.20 -7.83 49.87
N GLY A 150 2.48 -7.95 50.26
CA GLY A 150 2.93 -8.71 51.42
C GLY A 150 3.13 -10.21 51.18
N GLU A 151 4.00 -10.83 51.98
CA GLU A 151 4.21 -12.27 51.95
C GLU A 151 2.92 -13.04 52.32
N GLY A 152 2.65 -14.15 51.61
CA GLY A 152 1.47 -14.99 51.83
C GLY A 152 0.18 -14.44 51.22
N SER A 153 0.19 -13.28 50.56
CA SER A 153 -0.95 -12.78 49.81
C SER A 153 -1.27 -13.67 48.59
N PRO A 154 -2.49 -13.64 48.03
CA PRO A 154 -2.81 -14.38 46.82
C PRO A 154 -1.87 -14.06 45.66
N ALA A 155 -1.42 -12.80 45.50
CA ALA A 155 -0.47 -12.38 44.47
C ALA A 155 0.92 -12.97 44.70
N TYR A 156 1.40 -12.96 45.96
CA TYR A 156 2.67 -13.56 46.36
C TYR A 156 2.70 -15.08 46.08
N ASN A 157 1.60 -15.78 46.38
CA ASN A 157 1.50 -17.23 46.17
C ASN A 157 1.44 -17.65 44.70
N LEU A 158 1.27 -16.69 43.76
CA LEU A 158 1.31 -16.94 42.33
C LEU A 158 2.72 -16.76 41.74
N LEU A 159 3.67 -16.20 42.48
CA LEU A 159 5.03 -16.00 42.04
C LEU A 159 5.74 -17.32 41.76
N GLY A 160 6.42 -17.40 40.64
CA GLY A 160 7.31 -18.49 40.28
C GLY A 160 8.73 -18.24 40.79
N THR A 161 9.60 -19.26 40.63
CA THR A 161 11.02 -19.20 41.02
C THR A 161 11.97 -18.88 39.87
N ALA A 162 11.46 -18.77 38.65
CA ALA A 162 12.25 -18.50 37.47
C ALA A 162 12.69 -17.01 37.38
N ASN A 163 13.63 -16.75 36.50
CA ASN A 163 14.02 -15.39 36.07
C ASN A 163 14.10 -15.36 34.54
N THR A 164 12.93 -15.29 33.92
CA THR A 164 12.77 -15.44 32.48
C THR A 164 12.79 -14.06 31.78
N ASN A 165 13.75 -13.85 30.91
CA ASN A 165 13.71 -12.70 30.00
C ASN A 165 12.89 -13.08 28.76
N TRP A 166 11.59 -12.81 28.82
CA TRP A 166 10.66 -13.16 27.75
C TRP A 166 10.99 -12.56 26.40
N GLN A 167 11.62 -11.37 26.36
CA GLN A 167 12.04 -10.76 25.11
C GLN A 167 13.19 -11.53 24.45
N ASP A 168 14.13 -12.12 25.23
CA ASP A 168 15.20 -12.97 24.71
C ASP A 168 14.67 -14.33 24.23
N GLU A 169 13.61 -14.82 24.84
CA GLU A 169 12.98 -16.08 24.45
C GLU A 169 12.31 -15.98 23.06
N ILE A 170 11.83 -14.81 22.65
CA ILE A 170 11.14 -14.64 21.38
C ILE A 170 12.00 -14.00 20.29
N LEU A 171 13.09 -13.31 20.64
CA LEU A 171 13.94 -12.58 19.70
C LEU A 171 15.19 -13.38 19.31
N ARG A 172 15.74 -13.10 18.14
CA ARG A 172 17.00 -13.66 17.64
C ARG A 172 17.76 -12.66 16.79
N THR A 173 19.06 -12.84 16.68
CA THR A 173 19.85 -12.34 15.56
C THR A 173 19.62 -13.23 14.35
N SER A 174 19.35 -12.66 13.18
CA SER A 174 19.09 -13.42 11.96
C SER A 174 19.95 -12.94 10.78
N VAL A 175 20.15 -13.82 9.82
CA VAL A 175 20.87 -13.52 8.58
C VAL A 175 19.89 -13.58 7.42
N SER A 176 19.93 -12.57 6.56
CA SER A 176 19.16 -12.49 5.33
C SER A 176 20.08 -12.31 4.12
N SER A 177 19.65 -12.74 2.95
CA SER A 177 20.45 -12.64 1.72
C SER A 177 19.58 -12.30 0.51
N ASP A 178 20.17 -11.60 -0.44
CA ASP A 178 19.56 -11.26 -1.72
C ASP A 178 20.54 -11.48 -2.84
N TYR A 179 20.11 -12.17 -3.89
CA TYR A 179 20.93 -12.48 -5.08
C TYR A 179 20.16 -12.04 -6.31
N ASN A 180 20.80 -11.27 -7.19
CA ASN A 180 20.19 -10.83 -8.44
C ASN A 180 21.17 -11.11 -9.60
N LEU A 181 20.67 -11.84 -10.60
CA LEU A 181 21.36 -12.09 -11.86
C LEU A 181 20.58 -11.48 -12.99
N SER A 182 21.20 -10.64 -13.81
CA SER A 182 20.56 -10.11 -14.99
C SER A 182 21.47 -10.18 -16.22
N VAL A 183 20.85 -10.45 -17.37
CA VAL A 183 21.49 -10.48 -18.68
C VAL A 183 20.72 -9.56 -19.61
N GLY A 184 21.39 -8.59 -20.19
CA GLY A 184 20.79 -7.64 -21.13
C GLY A 184 21.70 -7.42 -22.33
N GLY A 185 21.10 -7.22 -23.50
CA GLY A 185 21.80 -6.98 -24.75
C GLY A 185 20.85 -6.87 -25.93
N THR A 186 21.41 -6.95 -27.15
CA THR A 186 20.63 -6.97 -28.38
C THR A 186 21.00 -8.18 -29.21
N TYR A 187 20.00 -8.98 -29.56
CA TYR A 187 20.15 -10.05 -30.55
C TYR A 187 19.49 -9.66 -31.86
N LYS A 188 20.27 -9.34 -32.88
CA LYS A 188 19.81 -8.76 -34.16
C LYS A 188 18.99 -7.48 -33.91
N ILE A 189 17.70 -7.52 -34.16
CA ILE A 189 16.74 -6.40 -34.01
C ILE A 189 16.04 -6.40 -32.63
N LEU A 190 16.36 -7.34 -31.76
CA LEU A 190 15.67 -7.60 -30.49
C LEU A 190 16.53 -7.19 -29.31
N PRO A 191 16.39 -5.97 -28.76
CA PRO A 191 16.89 -5.64 -27.43
C PRO A 191 16.12 -6.46 -26.39
N TYR A 192 16.86 -7.09 -25.49
CA TYR A 192 16.28 -7.92 -24.45
C TYR A 192 16.96 -7.70 -23.10
N ARG A 193 16.22 -7.91 -22.04
CA ARG A 193 16.74 -8.07 -20.68
C ARG A 193 15.99 -9.19 -19.99
N VAL A 194 16.74 -10.08 -19.37
CA VAL A 194 16.24 -11.14 -18.48
C VAL A 194 16.87 -10.94 -17.12
N ALA A 195 16.08 -10.97 -16.06
CA ALA A 195 16.60 -10.92 -14.71
C ALA A 195 15.91 -11.97 -13.84
N VAL A 196 16.68 -12.59 -12.94
CA VAL A 196 16.19 -13.52 -11.92
C VAL A 196 16.80 -13.10 -10.59
N SER A 197 15.97 -13.01 -9.54
CA SER A 197 16.47 -12.77 -8.19
C SER A 197 15.89 -13.76 -7.19
N TYR A 198 16.69 -14.08 -6.17
CA TYR A 198 16.29 -14.85 -5.00
C TYR A 198 16.57 -14.04 -3.75
N THR A 199 15.57 -13.90 -2.90
CA THR A 199 15.67 -13.19 -1.64
C THR A 199 15.22 -14.13 -0.52
N ASN A 200 16.09 -14.29 0.50
CA ASN A 200 15.75 -14.95 1.76
C ASN A 200 15.82 -13.90 2.87
N GLN A 201 14.70 -13.62 3.51
CA GLN A 201 14.61 -12.72 4.67
C GLN A 201 14.23 -13.48 5.91
N ASN A 202 15.03 -13.34 6.96
CA ASN A 202 14.75 -13.88 8.29
C ASN A 202 14.52 -12.73 9.26
N GLY A 203 13.39 -12.74 9.95
CA GLY A 203 13.04 -11.74 10.95
C GLY A 203 13.78 -11.93 12.27
N ILE A 204 13.84 -10.86 13.04
CA ILE A 204 14.36 -10.87 14.41
C ILE A 204 13.43 -11.55 15.41
N LEU A 205 12.13 -11.62 15.12
CA LEU A 205 11.19 -12.46 15.87
C LEU A 205 11.35 -13.89 15.39
N LYS A 206 11.57 -14.82 16.30
CA LYS A 206 11.80 -16.25 16.00
C LYS A 206 10.69 -16.77 15.07
N THR A 207 11.02 -17.66 14.15
CA THR A 207 10.17 -18.30 13.14
C THR A 207 9.70 -17.42 11.99
N SER A 208 9.73 -16.09 12.09
CA SER A 208 9.36 -15.25 10.94
C SER A 208 10.39 -15.34 9.81
N ALA A 209 9.94 -15.61 8.60
CA ALA A 209 10.80 -15.78 7.43
C ALA A 209 10.03 -15.54 6.12
N MET A 210 10.76 -15.17 5.07
CA MET A 210 10.24 -15.03 3.72
C MET A 210 11.29 -15.49 2.71
N ASP A 211 10.87 -16.34 1.79
CA ASP A 211 11.62 -16.74 0.60
C ASP A 211 10.91 -16.24 -0.64
N ARG A 212 11.64 -15.58 -1.55
CA ARG A 212 11.07 -15.02 -2.77
C ARG A 212 11.97 -15.27 -3.97
N VAL A 213 11.39 -15.77 -5.04
CA VAL A 213 12.01 -15.85 -6.36
C VAL A 213 11.27 -14.89 -7.28
N THR A 214 11.99 -14.00 -7.98
CA THR A 214 11.41 -13.14 -9.02
C THR A 214 12.08 -13.41 -10.36
N ALA A 215 11.32 -13.34 -11.44
CA ALA A 215 11.83 -13.42 -12.80
C ALA A 215 11.18 -12.35 -13.66
N SER A 216 11.94 -11.73 -14.52
CA SER A 216 11.44 -10.72 -15.46
C SER A 216 12.09 -10.85 -16.82
N ILE A 217 11.27 -10.60 -17.86
CA ILE A 217 11.71 -10.54 -19.25
C ILE A 217 11.16 -9.25 -19.86
N THR A 218 12.04 -8.46 -20.47
CA THR A 218 11.69 -7.26 -21.22
C THR A 218 12.25 -7.35 -22.63
N LEU A 219 11.40 -7.17 -23.62
CA LEU A 219 11.73 -7.21 -25.05
C LEU A 219 11.29 -5.92 -25.72
N ASN A 220 12.17 -5.28 -26.52
CA ASN A 220 11.91 -4.00 -27.14
C ASN A 220 12.23 -3.98 -28.64
N PRO A 221 11.70 -4.91 -29.48
CA PRO A 221 11.97 -4.91 -30.90
C PRO A 221 11.32 -3.73 -31.62
N LYS A 222 11.93 -3.31 -32.74
CA LYS A 222 11.38 -2.34 -33.68
C LYS A 222 11.27 -2.98 -35.04
N PHE A 223 10.18 -2.71 -35.74
CA PHE A 223 9.85 -3.28 -37.05
C PHE A 223 9.55 -2.18 -38.06
N PHE A 224 9.62 -2.53 -39.34
CA PHE A 224 9.27 -1.66 -40.47
C PHE A 224 10.00 -0.31 -40.41
N ASP A 225 11.33 -0.33 -40.41
CA ASP A 225 12.18 0.85 -40.31
C ASP A 225 11.82 1.78 -39.13
N ASN A 226 11.56 1.17 -37.97
CA ASN A 226 11.15 1.78 -36.72
C ASN A 226 9.76 2.42 -36.69
N THR A 227 8.91 2.17 -37.70
CA THR A 227 7.50 2.63 -37.66
C THR A 227 6.65 1.90 -36.63
N LEU A 228 6.99 0.67 -36.28
CA LEU A 228 6.35 -0.07 -35.19
C LEU A 228 7.34 -0.38 -34.07
N SER A 229 7.15 0.22 -32.92
CA SER A 229 7.86 -0.11 -31.69
C SER A 229 7.01 -1.02 -30.81
N VAL A 230 7.58 -2.15 -30.40
CA VAL A 230 6.92 -3.11 -29.52
C VAL A 230 7.66 -3.15 -28.20
N THR A 231 6.94 -3.10 -27.09
CA THR A 231 7.48 -3.36 -25.77
C THR A 231 6.68 -4.48 -25.13
N ALA A 232 7.33 -5.58 -24.82
CA ALA A 232 6.73 -6.70 -24.11
C ALA A 232 7.44 -6.90 -22.78
N ASN A 233 6.69 -6.80 -21.69
CA ASN A 233 7.19 -7.01 -20.34
C ASN A 233 6.41 -8.13 -19.68
N VAL A 234 7.10 -9.07 -19.08
CA VAL A 234 6.51 -10.12 -18.23
C VAL A 234 7.35 -10.22 -16.97
N LYS A 235 6.71 -10.06 -15.84
CA LYS A 235 7.30 -10.23 -14.50
C LYS A 235 6.50 -11.27 -13.76
N GLY A 236 7.17 -12.17 -13.09
CA GLY A 236 6.56 -13.17 -12.24
C GLY A 236 7.33 -13.34 -10.95
N PHE A 237 6.64 -13.67 -9.88
CA PHE A 237 7.29 -14.08 -8.66
C PHE A 237 6.50 -15.18 -7.95
N TYR A 238 7.25 -15.95 -7.19
CA TYR A 238 6.77 -16.87 -6.17
C TYR A 238 7.33 -16.43 -4.82
N MET A 239 6.50 -16.46 -3.80
CA MET A 239 6.89 -16.11 -2.44
C MET A 239 6.29 -17.10 -1.45
N HIS A 240 7.12 -17.59 -0.55
CA HIS A 240 6.73 -18.35 0.63
C HIS A 240 6.95 -17.50 1.87
N ASN A 241 5.88 -17.19 2.58
CA ASN A 241 5.92 -16.42 3.82
C ASN A 241 5.61 -17.32 5.02
N ARG A 242 6.36 -17.15 6.08
CA ARG A 242 6.03 -17.61 7.41
C ARG A 242 5.86 -16.42 8.33
N PHE A 243 4.61 -16.10 8.63
CA PHE A 243 4.26 -15.07 9.59
C PHE A 243 4.38 -15.62 11.01
N VAL A 244 4.48 -14.71 11.96
CA VAL A 244 4.48 -15.01 13.40
C VAL A 244 3.39 -14.18 14.07
N ASP A 245 2.87 -14.68 15.17
CA ASP A 245 1.93 -13.92 15.99
C ASP A 245 2.66 -12.76 16.68
N GLU A 246 2.43 -11.54 16.22
CA GLU A 246 3.04 -10.33 16.79
C GLU A 246 2.56 -10.02 18.21
N GLY A 247 1.47 -10.64 18.66
CA GLY A 247 1.02 -10.60 20.05
C GLY A 247 2.06 -11.12 21.03
N ALA A 248 3.01 -11.96 20.55
CA ALA A 248 4.15 -12.42 21.33
C ALA A 248 5.04 -11.27 21.83
N ILE A 249 5.16 -10.17 21.07
CA ILE A 249 5.97 -8.99 21.47
C ILE A 249 5.34 -8.30 22.67
N GLY A 250 4.05 -7.98 22.59
CA GLY A 250 3.31 -7.39 23.71
C GLY A 250 3.23 -8.32 24.90
N GLY A 251 3.03 -9.62 24.63
CA GLY A 251 3.08 -10.67 25.64
C GLY A 251 4.41 -10.68 26.39
N ALA A 252 5.54 -10.66 25.68
CA ALA A 252 6.88 -10.69 26.28
C ALA A 252 7.21 -9.49 27.18
N VAL A 253 6.54 -8.35 26.95
CA VAL A 253 6.69 -7.14 27.80
C VAL A 253 5.82 -7.23 29.06
N SER A 254 4.66 -7.90 28.98
CA SER A 254 3.66 -7.92 30.06
C SER A 254 3.60 -9.23 30.84
N PHE A 255 4.28 -10.27 30.38
CA PHE A 255 4.25 -11.56 31.05
C PHE A 255 5.12 -11.56 32.32
N ASP A 256 4.68 -12.31 33.33
CA ASP A 256 5.37 -12.46 34.62
C ASP A 256 6.77 -13.08 34.43
N PRO A 257 7.86 -12.34 34.73
CA PRO A 257 9.22 -12.84 34.58
C PRO A 257 9.61 -13.90 35.65
N SER A 258 8.81 -14.08 36.68
CA SER A 258 9.04 -15.13 37.71
C SER A 258 8.60 -16.52 37.23
N GLN A 259 7.90 -16.62 36.09
CA GLN A 259 7.41 -17.88 35.53
C GLN A 259 8.40 -18.47 34.51
N SER A 260 8.48 -19.82 34.50
CA SER A 260 9.24 -20.54 33.48
C SER A 260 8.50 -20.58 32.15
N VAL A 261 9.24 -20.70 31.04
CA VAL A 261 8.62 -20.84 29.70
C VAL A 261 7.79 -22.12 29.63
N ARG A 262 8.35 -23.22 30.20
CA ARG A 262 7.69 -24.52 30.24
C ARG A 262 7.55 -25.01 31.68
N VAL A 263 6.50 -25.77 31.92
CA VAL A 263 6.19 -26.37 33.21
C VAL A 263 5.68 -27.78 32.96
N ASP A 264 6.22 -28.74 33.70
CA ASP A 264 5.78 -30.11 33.63
C ASP A 264 4.43 -30.31 34.33
N ASN A 265 3.64 -31.26 33.85
CA ASN A 265 2.37 -31.70 34.45
C ASN A 265 1.25 -30.64 34.52
N LEU A 266 1.26 -29.64 33.65
CA LEU A 266 0.07 -28.82 33.49
C LEU A 266 -1.01 -29.61 32.73
N PRO A 267 -2.30 -29.51 33.13
CA PRO A 267 -3.40 -30.22 32.48
C PRO A 267 -3.73 -29.70 31.08
N ILE A 268 -3.34 -28.45 30.80
CA ILE A 268 -3.53 -27.78 29.54
C ILE A 268 -2.28 -26.96 29.13
N GLY A 269 -2.17 -26.55 27.86
CA GLY A 269 -1.12 -25.64 27.43
C GLY A 269 0.13 -26.34 26.87
N ASN A 270 0.07 -27.62 26.55
CA ASN A 270 1.16 -28.39 25.90
C ASN A 270 2.54 -28.21 26.57
N GLY A 271 2.55 -28.11 27.91
CA GLY A 271 3.76 -27.87 28.69
C GLY A 271 4.27 -26.45 28.71
N TYR A 272 3.57 -25.49 28.07
CA TYR A 272 3.85 -24.06 28.25
C TYR A 272 3.15 -23.54 29.49
N PHE A 273 3.85 -22.72 30.27
CA PHE A 273 3.22 -22.09 31.44
C PHE A 273 1.93 -21.35 31.02
N THR A 274 0.85 -21.64 31.73
CA THR A 274 -0.48 -21.15 31.44
C THR A 274 -1.18 -20.73 32.73
N TRP A 275 -1.76 -19.53 32.74
CA TRP A 275 -2.48 -19.00 33.88
C TRP A 275 -3.82 -19.70 34.07
N LEU A 276 -3.93 -20.49 35.14
CA LEU A 276 -5.14 -21.20 35.52
C LEU A 276 -5.79 -20.56 36.76
N LYS A 277 -7.10 -20.71 36.90
CA LYS A 277 -7.78 -20.34 38.13
C LYS A 277 -7.33 -21.28 39.25
N PRO A 278 -7.01 -20.75 40.41
CA PRO A 278 -6.52 -21.58 41.55
C PRO A 278 -7.42 -22.80 41.83
N GLY A 279 -6.81 -23.99 41.88
CA GLY A 279 -7.51 -25.26 42.14
C GLY A 279 -8.40 -25.77 41.01
N THR A 280 -8.26 -25.26 39.80
CA THR A 280 -9.03 -25.69 38.61
C THR A 280 -8.14 -25.80 37.39
N ASP A 281 -8.63 -26.46 36.34
CA ASP A 281 -7.99 -26.53 35.02
C ASP A 281 -8.53 -25.42 34.08
N GLU A 282 -9.24 -24.41 34.60
CA GLU A 282 -9.77 -23.33 33.81
C GLU A 282 -8.76 -22.22 33.53
N PHE A 283 -8.60 -21.87 32.26
CA PHE A 283 -7.79 -20.74 31.83
C PHE A 283 -8.38 -19.40 32.32
N ILE A 284 -7.52 -18.50 32.78
CA ILE A 284 -7.92 -17.13 33.15
C ILE A 284 -8.02 -16.32 31.88
N GLY A 285 -9.22 -16.07 31.34
CA GLY A 285 -9.47 -15.47 30.03
C GLY A 285 -8.86 -14.08 29.79
N ILE A 286 -8.58 -13.31 30.86
CA ILE A 286 -7.92 -12.00 30.77
C ILE A 286 -6.40 -12.11 30.85
N ALA A 287 -5.85 -13.26 31.24
CA ALA A 287 -4.41 -13.43 31.37
C ALA A 287 -3.71 -13.41 29.99
N PRO A 288 -2.47 -12.91 29.92
CA PRO A 288 -1.68 -13.00 28.68
C PRO A 288 -1.38 -14.47 28.37
N VAL A 289 -1.33 -14.78 27.07
CA VAL A 289 -0.86 -16.09 26.59
C VAL A 289 0.66 -16.11 26.63
N ASN A 290 1.25 -17.28 26.93
CA ASN A 290 2.69 -17.49 26.90
C ASN A 290 3.29 -17.05 25.57
N PRO A 291 4.22 -16.07 25.53
CA PRO A 291 4.74 -15.51 24.30
C PRO A 291 5.45 -16.52 23.39
N VAL A 292 6.10 -17.52 23.98
CA VAL A 292 6.81 -18.56 23.21
C VAL A 292 5.81 -19.52 22.57
N SER A 293 4.72 -19.85 23.28
CA SER A 293 3.68 -20.72 22.72
C SER A 293 2.98 -20.06 21.51
N LEU A 294 2.82 -18.73 21.51
CA LEU A 294 2.27 -18.00 20.36
C LEU A 294 3.12 -18.17 19.10
N ILE A 295 4.42 -18.33 19.25
CA ILE A 295 5.38 -18.51 18.15
C ILE A 295 5.45 -19.97 17.70
N ASP A 296 5.48 -20.90 18.66
CA ASP A 296 5.74 -22.31 18.38
C ASP A 296 4.48 -23.07 17.97
N GLU A 297 3.34 -22.75 18.57
CA GLU A 297 2.09 -23.52 18.40
C GLU A 297 1.09 -22.87 17.45
N ARG A 298 1.38 -21.66 16.96
CA ARG A 298 0.66 -21.02 15.87
C ARG A 298 1.54 -20.94 14.63
N SER A 299 1.16 -21.66 13.60
CA SER A 299 1.86 -21.65 12.31
C SER A 299 1.02 -20.93 11.25
N MET A 300 1.51 -19.80 10.77
CA MET A 300 0.87 -19.03 9.71
C MET A 300 1.79 -18.96 8.49
N LYS A 301 1.44 -19.66 7.43
CA LYS A 301 2.24 -19.76 6.19
C LYS A 301 1.41 -19.34 5.00
N ALA A 302 2.04 -18.72 4.02
CA ALA A 302 1.39 -18.35 2.78
C ALA A 302 2.30 -18.60 1.58
N ASP A 303 1.70 -19.14 0.53
CA ASP A 303 2.30 -19.27 -0.79
C ASP A 303 1.60 -18.29 -1.73
N VAL A 304 2.37 -17.41 -2.36
CA VAL A 304 1.86 -16.36 -3.25
C VAL A 304 2.55 -16.47 -4.61
N TYR A 305 1.74 -16.53 -5.64
CA TYR A 305 2.14 -16.46 -7.05
C TYR A 305 1.56 -15.20 -7.66
N ARG A 306 2.37 -14.39 -8.33
CA ARG A 306 1.87 -13.22 -9.04
C ARG A 306 2.62 -13.03 -10.35
N SER A 307 1.90 -12.63 -11.38
CA SER A 307 2.47 -12.23 -12.66
C SER A 307 1.85 -10.94 -13.12
N VAL A 308 2.71 -10.00 -13.54
CA VAL A 308 2.31 -8.71 -14.12
C VAL A 308 3.04 -8.54 -15.43
N GLY A 309 2.32 -8.12 -16.45
CA GLY A 309 2.92 -7.90 -17.75
C GLY A 309 2.09 -7.05 -18.67
N ASN A 310 2.72 -6.58 -19.74
CA ASN A 310 2.04 -5.87 -20.79
C ASN A 310 2.69 -6.09 -22.16
N LEU A 311 1.87 -5.86 -23.17
CA LEU A 311 2.27 -5.69 -24.56
C LEU A 311 1.88 -4.28 -24.98
N GLN A 312 2.87 -3.43 -25.22
CA GLN A 312 2.67 -2.08 -25.71
C GLN A 312 3.14 -1.97 -27.16
N LEU A 313 2.29 -1.43 -28.01
CA LEU A 313 2.54 -1.16 -29.40
C LEU A 313 2.48 0.35 -29.63
N ASP A 314 3.48 0.91 -30.27
CA ASP A 314 3.50 2.30 -30.76
C ASP A 314 3.73 2.27 -32.28
N TYR A 315 2.71 2.67 -33.03
CA TYR A 315 2.72 2.64 -34.49
C TYR A 315 2.65 4.06 -35.05
N VAL A 316 3.71 4.45 -35.75
CA VAL A 316 3.79 5.71 -36.51
C VAL A 316 2.99 5.59 -37.77
N MET A 317 2.01 6.45 -38.00
CA MET A 317 1.17 6.40 -39.20
C MET A 317 1.98 6.83 -40.45
N PRO A 318 2.15 5.97 -41.47
CA PRO A 318 3.01 6.27 -42.62
C PRO A 318 2.55 7.49 -43.42
N PHE A 319 1.25 7.75 -43.45
CA PHE A 319 0.67 8.90 -44.15
C PHE A 319 0.75 10.21 -43.37
N LEU A 320 1.00 10.15 -42.06
CA LEU A 320 1.13 11.28 -41.15
C LEU A 320 2.09 10.94 -40.01
N PRO A 321 3.41 11.06 -40.20
CA PRO A 321 4.40 10.60 -39.18
C PRO A 321 4.30 11.30 -37.83
N ALA A 322 3.64 12.46 -37.77
CA ALA A 322 3.31 13.15 -36.51
C ALA A 322 2.24 12.43 -35.67
N LEU A 323 1.47 11.50 -36.30
CA LEU A 323 0.39 10.76 -35.64
C LEU A 323 0.84 9.36 -35.30
N HIS A 324 0.73 9.02 -34.03
CA HIS A 324 1.03 7.70 -33.46
C HIS A 324 -0.25 7.04 -32.95
N ALA A 325 -0.42 5.76 -33.21
CA ALA A 325 -1.43 4.93 -32.57
C ALA A 325 -0.75 4.05 -31.50
N ASN A 326 -1.22 4.18 -30.26
CA ASN A 326 -0.69 3.46 -29.14
C ASN A 326 -1.73 2.47 -28.60
N LEU A 327 -1.31 1.22 -28.40
CA LEU A 327 -2.10 0.18 -27.73
C LEU A 327 -1.30 -0.43 -26.60
N ASN A 328 -1.86 -0.45 -25.38
CA ASN A 328 -1.28 -1.13 -24.24
C ASN A 328 -2.27 -2.17 -23.69
N LEU A 329 -1.88 -3.44 -23.79
CA LEU A 329 -2.63 -4.56 -23.22
C LEU A 329 -1.87 -5.05 -21.98
N GLY A 330 -2.47 -4.91 -20.80
CA GLY A 330 -1.85 -5.24 -19.54
C GLY A 330 -2.62 -6.27 -18.75
N TYR A 331 -1.91 -6.98 -17.88
CA TYR A 331 -2.50 -7.88 -16.90
C TYR A 331 -1.74 -7.85 -15.57
N ASP A 332 -2.46 -8.12 -14.49
CA ASP A 332 -1.94 -8.35 -13.14
C ASP A 332 -2.75 -9.49 -12.51
N VAL A 333 -2.14 -10.66 -12.40
CA VAL A 333 -2.79 -11.88 -11.91
C VAL A 333 -2.04 -12.39 -10.70
N SER A 334 -2.76 -12.63 -9.60
CA SER A 334 -2.20 -13.21 -8.39
C SER A 334 -3.07 -14.34 -7.85
N HIS A 335 -2.42 -15.37 -7.35
CA HIS A 335 -3.03 -16.48 -6.64
C HIS A 335 -2.30 -16.72 -5.33
N SER A 336 -3.03 -16.82 -4.24
CA SER A 336 -2.45 -17.08 -2.92
C SER A 336 -3.22 -18.16 -2.16
N ILE A 337 -2.47 -18.91 -1.37
CA ILE A 337 -3.00 -19.87 -0.40
C ILE A 337 -2.31 -19.56 0.93
N GLN A 338 -3.11 -19.27 1.95
CA GLN A 338 -2.61 -19.11 3.31
C GLN A 338 -3.14 -20.24 4.18
N HIS A 339 -2.30 -20.76 5.02
CA HIS A 339 -2.59 -21.83 5.96
C HIS A 339 -2.24 -21.37 7.37
N ASN A 340 -3.25 -21.25 8.21
CA ASN A 340 -3.14 -20.89 9.62
C ASN A 340 -3.49 -22.12 10.45
N LEU A 341 -2.50 -22.66 11.15
CA LEU A 341 -2.67 -23.81 12.02
C LEU A 341 -2.45 -23.36 13.47
N MET A 342 -3.40 -23.70 14.34
CA MET A 342 -3.31 -23.58 15.78
C MET A 342 -3.36 -24.98 16.39
N THR A 343 -2.32 -25.36 17.11
CA THR A 343 -2.18 -26.67 17.71
C THR A 343 -3.27 -26.89 18.78
N PRO A 344 -3.93 -28.06 18.84
CA PRO A 344 -4.83 -28.39 19.96
C PRO A 344 -4.12 -28.29 21.32
N ASP A 345 -4.87 -27.96 22.33
CA ASP A 345 -4.43 -27.83 23.72
C ASP A 345 -3.35 -26.76 23.97
N SER A 346 -3.05 -25.90 22.98
CA SER A 346 -2.18 -24.76 23.21
C SER A 346 -2.84 -23.71 24.11
N PRO A 347 -2.08 -22.89 24.85
CA PRO A 347 -2.65 -21.83 25.68
C PRO A 347 -3.58 -20.87 24.90
N LEU A 348 -3.30 -20.67 23.61
CA LEU A 348 -4.08 -19.80 22.74
C LEU A 348 -5.48 -20.36 22.45
N THR A 349 -5.63 -21.69 22.30
CA THR A 349 -6.93 -22.31 22.00
C THR A 349 -7.94 -22.14 23.12
N TYR A 350 -7.49 -22.11 24.37
CA TYR A 350 -8.34 -21.84 25.52
C TYR A 350 -8.78 -20.38 25.62
N LYS A 351 -8.02 -19.48 25.03
CA LYS A 351 -8.37 -18.05 24.97
C LYS A 351 -9.32 -17.74 23.81
N GLU A 352 -9.03 -18.21 22.60
CA GLU A 352 -9.77 -17.87 21.40
C GLU A 352 -11.00 -18.75 21.16
N ASN A 353 -10.90 -20.07 21.37
CA ASN A 353 -11.95 -21.03 21.05
C ASN A 353 -12.91 -21.31 22.24
N LYS A 354 -13.33 -20.29 22.95
CA LYS A 354 -14.30 -20.39 24.05
C LYS A 354 -13.91 -21.43 25.13
N LYS A 355 -12.62 -21.55 25.38
CA LYS A 355 -12.03 -22.43 26.41
C LYS A 355 -12.16 -23.93 26.13
N THR A 356 -12.25 -24.34 24.88
CA THR A 356 -12.45 -25.74 24.51
C THR A 356 -11.15 -26.51 24.29
N GLY A 357 -10.01 -25.84 24.17
CA GLY A 357 -8.73 -26.50 23.84
C GLY A 357 -8.64 -27.01 22.39
N LEU A 358 -9.69 -26.83 21.58
CA LEU A 358 -9.69 -27.29 20.20
C LEU A 358 -8.76 -26.44 19.34
N GLY A 359 -7.85 -27.09 18.64
CA GLY A 359 -7.03 -26.46 17.63
C GLY A 359 -7.83 -26.06 16.39
N GLN A 360 -7.19 -25.34 15.50
CA GLN A 360 -7.84 -24.80 14.31
C GLN A 360 -6.92 -24.95 13.10
N ASP A 361 -7.44 -25.49 12.00
CA ASP A 361 -6.82 -25.49 10.66
C ASP A 361 -7.66 -24.58 9.77
N GLU A 362 -7.14 -23.38 9.47
CA GLU A 362 -7.78 -22.39 8.60
C GLU A 362 -7.00 -22.28 7.30
N ARG A 363 -7.70 -22.40 6.20
CA ARG A 363 -7.16 -22.24 4.85
C ARG A 363 -7.89 -21.12 4.12
N LEU A 364 -7.12 -20.12 3.71
CA LEU A 364 -7.60 -19.00 2.92
C LEU A 364 -7.05 -19.14 1.50
N ARG A 365 -7.90 -18.96 0.52
CA ARG A 365 -7.51 -18.91 -0.90
C ARG A 365 -7.99 -17.60 -1.50
N GLN A 366 -7.15 -16.98 -2.31
CA GLN A 366 -7.53 -15.79 -3.08
C GLN A 366 -6.94 -15.84 -4.49
N LEU A 367 -7.74 -15.48 -5.47
CA LEU A 367 -7.35 -15.27 -6.85
C LEU A 367 -7.78 -13.86 -7.27
N LYS A 368 -6.85 -13.08 -7.79
CA LYS A 368 -7.13 -11.78 -8.42
C LYS A 368 -6.70 -11.80 -9.87
N ARG A 369 -7.49 -11.24 -10.76
CA ARG A 369 -7.20 -11.10 -12.19
C ARG A 369 -7.61 -9.72 -12.65
N ASN A 370 -6.65 -8.86 -12.89
CA ASN A 370 -6.86 -7.50 -13.36
C ASN A 370 -6.37 -7.41 -14.80
N LEU A 371 -7.19 -6.84 -15.67
CA LEU A 371 -6.92 -6.68 -17.09
C LEU A 371 -6.99 -5.20 -17.44
N LEU A 372 -6.12 -4.77 -18.33
CA LEU A 372 -6.02 -3.40 -18.84
C LEU A 372 -6.02 -3.41 -20.36
N LEU A 373 -6.76 -2.50 -20.95
CA LEU A 373 -6.64 -2.09 -22.34
C LEU A 373 -6.65 -0.57 -22.40
N ASP A 374 -5.54 0.02 -22.86
CA ASP A 374 -5.46 1.43 -23.21
C ASP A 374 -5.20 1.56 -24.70
N PHE A 375 -6.00 2.35 -25.37
CA PHE A 375 -5.80 2.74 -26.76
C PHE A 375 -5.90 4.24 -26.90
N TYR A 376 -4.88 4.86 -27.51
CA TYR A 376 -4.91 6.28 -27.78
C TYR A 376 -4.17 6.65 -29.05
N LEU A 377 -4.62 7.73 -29.67
CA LEU A 377 -3.93 8.41 -30.74
C LEU A 377 -3.16 9.58 -30.14
N ASN A 378 -1.92 9.75 -30.56
CA ASN A 378 -1.07 10.86 -30.14
C ASN A 378 -0.52 11.58 -31.37
N TYR A 379 -0.80 12.88 -31.47
CA TYR A 379 -0.29 13.76 -32.53
C TYR A 379 0.80 14.67 -31.95
N LYS A 380 2.01 14.58 -32.50
CA LYS A 380 3.19 15.31 -32.04
C LYS A 380 3.80 16.06 -33.20
N GLN A 381 3.81 17.42 -33.14
CA GLN A 381 4.33 18.23 -34.20
C GLN A 381 5.05 19.48 -33.68
N ASP A 382 6.24 19.71 -34.20
CA ASP A 382 6.98 20.96 -34.04
C ASP A 382 6.68 21.88 -35.24
N PHE A 383 6.23 23.09 -34.96
CA PHE A 383 5.94 24.14 -35.93
C PHE A 383 7.02 25.22 -35.83
N GLU A 384 8.14 25.01 -36.54
CA GLU A 384 9.31 25.89 -36.45
C GLU A 384 8.98 27.34 -36.85
N SER A 385 8.11 27.53 -37.88
CA SER A 385 7.73 28.85 -38.38
C SER A 385 7.04 29.74 -37.35
N ILE A 386 6.38 29.17 -36.36
CA ILE A 386 5.68 29.88 -35.28
C ILE A 386 6.27 29.58 -33.93
N HIS A 387 7.46 28.94 -33.87
CA HIS A 387 8.15 28.56 -32.65
C HIS A 387 7.26 27.82 -31.65
N SER A 388 6.43 26.90 -32.14
CA SER A 388 5.43 26.21 -31.35
C SER A 388 5.59 24.68 -31.42
N ARG A 389 5.34 24.01 -30.32
CA ARG A 389 5.25 22.56 -30.24
C ARG A 389 3.88 22.15 -29.72
N LEU A 390 3.23 21.23 -30.43
CA LEU A 390 1.94 20.65 -30.06
C LEU A 390 2.11 19.14 -29.82
N ASP A 391 1.61 18.65 -28.69
CA ASP A 391 1.48 17.24 -28.37
C ASP A 391 0.04 17.02 -27.85
N ALA A 392 -0.80 16.42 -28.69
CA ALA A 392 -2.21 16.20 -28.41
C ALA A 392 -2.55 14.73 -28.48
N MET A 393 -3.23 14.23 -27.45
CA MET A 393 -3.66 12.84 -27.38
C MET A 393 -5.15 12.74 -27.06
N ALA A 394 -5.78 11.68 -27.57
CA ALA A 394 -7.13 11.27 -27.21
C ALA A 394 -7.23 9.74 -27.19
N GLY A 395 -7.92 9.20 -26.21
CA GLY A 395 -7.94 7.77 -26.05
C GLY A 395 -9.06 7.22 -25.17
N TYR A 396 -9.02 5.91 -25.08
CA TYR A 396 -9.95 5.05 -24.35
C TYR A 396 -9.17 4.12 -23.45
N SER A 397 -9.65 3.90 -22.22
CA SER A 397 -9.11 2.92 -21.26
C SER A 397 -10.25 2.04 -20.75
N TRP A 398 -9.95 0.76 -20.66
CA TRP A 398 -10.83 -0.22 -20.05
C TRP A 398 -10.03 -1.04 -19.04
N GLN A 399 -10.58 -1.19 -17.82
CA GLN A 399 -9.98 -2.00 -16.76
C GLN A 399 -11.05 -2.91 -16.16
N ARG A 400 -10.67 -4.14 -15.92
CA ARG A 400 -11.50 -5.13 -15.23
C ARG A 400 -10.73 -5.72 -14.05
N PHE A 401 -11.36 -5.69 -12.89
CA PHE A 401 -10.86 -6.29 -11.67
C PHE A 401 -11.77 -7.46 -11.31
N TYR A 402 -11.17 -8.61 -11.09
CA TYR A 402 -11.82 -9.82 -10.65
C TYR A 402 -11.13 -10.33 -9.41
N LYS A 403 -11.90 -10.60 -8.36
CA LYS A 403 -11.43 -11.16 -7.10
C LYS A 403 -12.32 -12.34 -6.72
N ASP A 404 -11.72 -13.49 -6.48
CA ASP A 404 -12.37 -14.72 -6.04
C ASP A 404 -11.60 -15.28 -4.86
N GLY A 405 -12.30 -15.81 -3.87
CA GLY A 405 -11.64 -16.38 -2.71
C GLY A 405 -12.59 -16.99 -1.71
N GLY A 406 -12.01 -17.46 -0.63
CA GLY A 406 -12.77 -18.01 0.46
C GLY A 406 -11.88 -18.52 1.59
N THR A 407 -12.54 -18.78 2.71
CA THR A 407 -11.94 -19.32 3.93
C THR A 407 -12.63 -20.63 4.26
N ARG A 408 -11.85 -21.63 4.61
CA ARG A 408 -12.32 -22.88 5.20
C ARG A 408 -11.59 -23.13 6.50
N THR A 409 -12.35 -23.25 7.57
CA THR A 409 -11.85 -23.53 8.91
C THR A 409 -12.35 -24.88 9.39
N THR A 410 -11.46 -25.72 9.88
CA THR A 410 -11.76 -27.00 10.54
C THR A 410 -11.22 -27.00 11.95
N LEU A 411 -11.97 -27.57 12.87
CA LEU A 411 -11.51 -27.78 14.25
C LEU A 411 -10.66 -29.05 14.34
N MET A 412 -9.68 -29.03 15.23
CA MET A 412 -8.75 -30.12 15.47
C MET A 412 -8.92 -30.65 16.90
N PRO A 413 -8.76 -31.97 17.16
CA PRO A 413 -8.23 -32.97 16.24
C PRO A 413 -9.25 -33.59 15.27
N ASP A 414 -10.55 -33.47 15.54
CA ASP A 414 -11.62 -34.24 14.86
C ASP A 414 -11.86 -33.85 13.40
N LYS A 415 -11.23 -32.76 12.95
CA LYS A 415 -11.38 -32.19 11.60
C LYS A 415 -12.82 -31.83 11.24
N GLU A 416 -13.63 -31.51 12.23
CA GLU A 416 -14.99 -31.02 12.03
C GLU A 416 -14.96 -29.69 11.29
N GLN A 417 -15.75 -29.58 10.23
CA GLN A 417 -15.86 -28.32 9.48
C GLN A 417 -16.67 -27.31 10.30
N TRP A 418 -15.99 -26.27 10.74
CA TRP A 418 -16.63 -25.18 11.51
C TRP A 418 -17.18 -24.08 10.61
N PHE A 419 -16.38 -23.61 9.66
CA PHE A 419 -16.73 -22.43 8.89
C PHE A 419 -16.26 -22.55 7.44
N VAL A 420 -17.14 -22.15 6.51
CA VAL A 420 -16.78 -21.98 5.10
C VAL A 420 -17.40 -20.67 4.61
N SER A 421 -16.59 -19.85 3.99
CA SER A 421 -17.05 -18.68 3.25
C SER A 421 -16.42 -18.64 1.87
N SER A 422 -17.14 -18.05 0.93
CA SER A 422 -16.62 -17.75 -0.40
C SER A 422 -17.16 -16.41 -0.87
N TYR A 423 -16.41 -15.75 -1.72
CA TYR A 423 -16.81 -14.51 -2.35
C TYR A 423 -16.28 -14.44 -3.78
N THR A 424 -17.01 -13.73 -4.62
CA THR A 424 -16.56 -13.39 -5.98
C THR A 424 -16.99 -11.95 -6.26
N ASP A 425 -16.01 -11.11 -6.57
CA ASP A 425 -16.21 -9.68 -6.79
C ASP A 425 -15.76 -9.26 -8.18
N HIS A 426 -16.50 -8.35 -8.77
CA HIS A 426 -16.22 -7.78 -10.09
C HIS A 426 -16.30 -6.26 -10.02
N LEU A 427 -15.29 -5.58 -10.58
CA LEU A 427 -15.30 -4.14 -10.80
C LEU A 427 -14.84 -3.86 -12.22
N GLN A 428 -15.51 -2.91 -12.88
CA GLN A 428 -15.11 -2.42 -14.20
C GLN A 428 -14.99 -0.90 -14.17
N LEU A 429 -13.94 -0.42 -14.84
CA LEU A 429 -13.70 0.99 -15.10
C LEU A 429 -13.62 1.19 -16.61
N ILE A 430 -14.27 2.24 -17.09
CA ILE A 430 -14.21 2.68 -18.49
C ILE A 430 -13.89 4.17 -18.49
N SER A 431 -13.01 4.59 -19.38
CA SER A 431 -12.59 5.99 -19.42
C SER A 431 -12.39 6.47 -20.84
N PHE A 432 -12.75 7.73 -21.08
CA PHE A 432 -12.35 8.49 -22.25
C PHE A 432 -11.52 9.68 -21.80
N PHE A 433 -10.41 9.94 -22.48
CA PHE A 433 -9.52 11.01 -22.09
C PHE A 433 -8.94 11.76 -23.29
N GLY A 434 -8.65 13.03 -23.08
CA GLY A 434 -7.90 13.84 -24.01
C GLY A 434 -6.93 14.74 -23.26
N ARG A 435 -5.75 14.97 -23.86
CA ARG A 435 -4.73 15.86 -23.33
C ARG A 435 -4.11 16.65 -24.46
N VAL A 436 -3.88 17.93 -24.22
CA VAL A 436 -3.15 18.80 -25.11
C VAL A 436 -2.03 19.46 -24.32
N ASN A 437 -0.80 19.30 -24.78
CA ASN A 437 0.37 20.03 -24.32
C ASN A 437 0.78 20.98 -25.46
N TYR A 438 0.91 22.26 -25.15
CA TYR A 438 1.33 23.27 -26.08
C TYR A 438 2.49 24.06 -25.49
N ALA A 439 3.55 24.24 -26.28
CA ALA A 439 4.69 25.05 -25.89
C ALA A 439 4.93 26.14 -26.97
N TYR A 440 5.02 27.37 -26.54
CA TYR A 440 5.36 28.52 -27.38
C TYR A 440 6.74 29.08 -27.01
N LYS A 441 7.65 29.13 -27.97
CA LYS A 441 9.04 29.59 -27.82
C LYS A 441 9.81 28.84 -26.69
N ASP A 442 9.42 27.63 -26.38
CA ASP A 442 9.90 26.88 -25.17
C ASP A 442 9.81 27.69 -23.85
N THR A 443 9.12 28.82 -23.85
CA THR A 443 8.97 29.77 -22.74
C THR A 443 7.63 29.58 -22.03
N TYR A 444 6.55 29.54 -22.83
CA TYR A 444 5.19 29.42 -22.32
C TYR A 444 4.68 28.01 -22.56
N LEU A 445 4.34 27.32 -21.49
CA LEU A 445 3.90 25.92 -21.50
C LEU A 445 2.45 25.86 -21.01
N PHE A 446 1.61 25.19 -21.78
CA PHE A 446 0.19 25.03 -21.45
C PHE A 446 -0.21 23.56 -21.59
N THR A 447 -0.89 23.03 -20.59
CA THR A 447 -1.43 21.67 -20.59
C THR A 447 -2.90 21.71 -20.20
N VAL A 448 -3.75 21.08 -21.01
CA VAL A 448 -5.16 20.80 -20.67
C VAL A 448 -5.40 19.31 -20.75
N THR A 449 -6.06 18.77 -19.76
CA THR A 449 -6.51 17.37 -19.73
C THR A 449 -7.99 17.34 -19.39
N LEU A 450 -8.76 16.55 -20.13
CA LEU A 450 -10.13 16.23 -19.80
C LEU A 450 -10.27 14.71 -19.77
N ARG A 451 -10.82 14.18 -18.69
CA ARG A 451 -11.07 12.75 -18.54
C ARG A 451 -12.47 12.51 -17.99
N GLY A 452 -13.19 11.57 -18.60
CA GLY A 452 -14.43 11.03 -18.12
C GLY A 452 -14.24 9.58 -17.71
N ASP A 453 -14.49 9.25 -16.45
CA ASP A 453 -14.39 7.89 -15.91
C ASP A 453 -15.76 7.37 -15.49
N ALA A 454 -16.05 6.10 -15.80
CA ALA A 454 -17.21 5.39 -15.30
C ALA A 454 -16.79 4.16 -14.50
N THR A 455 -17.49 3.91 -13.39
CA THR A 455 -17.27 2.75 -12.51
C THR A 455 -18.56 1.94 -12.36
N SER A 456 -18.43 0.61 -12.31
CA SER A 456 -19.56 -0.27 -11.97
C SER A 456 -19.95 -0.22 -10.48
N ARG A 457 -19.18 0.49 -9.64
CA ARG A 457 -19.41 0.63 -8.20
C ARG A 457 -20.62 1.52 -7.86
N PHE A 458 -21.00 2.41 -8.78
CA PHE A 458 -22.10 3.34 -8.59
C PHE A 458 -23.29 3.04 -9.51
N SER A 459 -24.45 3.53 -9.14
CA SER A 459 -25.70 3.41 -9.91
C SER A 459 -25.56 4.01 -11.32
N LYS A 460 -26.49 3.68 -12.23
CA LYS A 460 -26.45 4.16 -13.62
C LYS A 460 -26.34 5.67 -13.70
N ASP A 461 -26.99 6.39 -12.81
CA ASP A 461 -27.07 7.86 -12.86
C ASP A 461 -25.83 8.53 -12.27
N ASN A 462 -25.06 7.85 -11.41
CA ASN A 462 -23.90 8.40 -10.69
C ASN A 462 -22.56 7.80 -11.11
N ARG A 463 -22.54 6.86 -12.06
CA ARG A 463 -21.31 6.13 -12.43
C ARG A 463 -20.27 6.94 -13.16
N TRP A 464 -20.68 8.01 -13.89
CA TRP A 464 -19.79 8.85 -14.64
C TRP A 464 -19.32 10.05 -13.83
N GLY A 465 -17.99 10.28 -13.80
CA GLY A 465 -17.35 11.48 -13.29
C GLY A 465 -16.54 12.18 -14.37
N ALA A 466 -16.49 13.51 -14.35
CA ALA A 466 -15.70 14.33 -15.27
C ALA A 466 -14.59 15.05 -14.51
N PHE A 467 -13.34 14.87 -14.96
CA PHE A 467 -12.14 15.29 -14.25
C PHE A 467 -11.26 16.19 -15.14
N PRO A 468 -11.53 17.50 -15.19
CA PRO A 468 -10.71 18.47 -15.91
C PRO A 468 -9.44 18.81 -15.13
N ALA A 469 -8.35 19.09 -15.87
CA ALA A 469 -7.13 19.64 -15.29
C ALA A 469 -6.43 20.59 -16.27
N VAL A 470 -5.82 21.64 -15.71
CA VAL A 470 -5.07 22.66 -16.47
C VAL A 470 -3.75 22.93 -15.76
N ALA A 471 -2.67 23.08 -16.53
CA ALA A 471 -1.39 23.53 -16.00
C ALA A 471 -0.78 24.59 -16.92
N LEU A 472 -0.14 25.57 -16.28
CA LEU A 472 0.61 26.65 -16.92
C LEU A 472 2.05 26.61 -16.42
N GLY A 473 3.00 26.76 -17.33
CA GLY A 473 4.41 26.89 -17.02
C GLY A 473 4.99 28.10 -17.75
N TRP A 474 5.71 28.95 -17.04
CA TRP A 474 6.41 30.09 -17.62
C TRP A 474 7.90 29.98 -17.24
N LYS A 475 8.73 29.74 -18.26
CA LYS A 475 10.19 29.77 -18.09
C LYS A 475 10.67 31.21 -18.14
N ILE A 476 10.64 31.89 -17.02
CA ILE A 476 10.99 33.30 -16.87
C ILE A 476 12.43 33.56 -17.32
N ILE A 477 13.31 32.60 -17.13
CA ILE A 477 14.72 32.70 -17.50
C ILE A 477 14.92 32.96 -19.02
N ASN A 478 13.96 32.51 -19.84
CA ASN A 478 14.02 32.70 -21.32
C ASN A 478 13.56 34.10 -21.78
N GLU A 479 13.10 34.94 -20.86
CA GLU A 479 12.61 36.26 -21.22
C GLU A 479 13.75 37.26 -21.43
N PRO A 480 13.64 38.21 -22.38
CA PRO A 480 14.68 39.18 -22.69
C PRO A 480 15.13 39.99 -21.47
N PHE A 481 14.23 40.29 -20.54
CA PHE A 481 14.55 41.06 -19.35
C PHE A 481 15.43 40.28 -18.34
N MET A 482 15.55 38.93 -18.49
CA MET A 482 16.38 38.06 -17.68
C MET A 482 17.78 37.85 -18.23
N GLU A 483 18.12 38.38 -19.43
CA GLU A 483 19.40 38.16 -20.09
C GLU A 483 20.60 38.42 -19.21
N ARG A 484 20.59 39.46 -18.35
CA ARG A 484 21.65 39.76 -17.42
C ARG A 484 21.75 38.73 -16.30
N ALA A 485 20.63 38.12 -15.92
CA ALA A 485 20.60 37.12 -14.82
C ALA A 485 21.11 35.75 -15.28
N THR A 486 21.14 35.46 -16.58
CA THR A 486 21.62 34.15 -17.10
C THR A 486 23.09 33.90 -16.80
N SER A 487 23.86 34.95 -16.45
CA SER A 487 25.26 34.81 -15.99
C SER A 487 25.44 34.03 -14.70
N PHE A 488 24.43 34.02 -13.80
CA PHE A 488 24.47 33.30 -12.53
C PHE A 488 23.25 32.40 -12.31
N MET A 489 22.12 32.67 -12.96
CA MET A 489 20.88 31.91 -12.87
C MET A 489 20.69 31.06 -14.14
N SER A 490 20.58 29.76 -14.00
CA SER A 490 20.42 28.82 -15.11
C SER A 490 18.98 28.36 -15.31
N GLU A 491 18.13 28.47 -14.30
CA GLU A 491 16.70 28.15 -14.37
C GLU A 491 15.89 29.08 -13.48
N LEU A 492 14.79 29.58 -13.99
CA LEU A 492 13.71 30.21 -13.25
C LEU A 492 12.41 29.93 -13.98
N LYS A 493 11.55 29.12 -13.37
CA LYS A 493 10.27 28.69 -13.97
C LYS A 493 9.15 28.77 -12.95
N LEU A 494 8.07 29.46 -13.31
CA LEU A 494 6.82 29.48 -12.58
C LEU A 494 5.90 28.38 -13.08
N ARG A 495 5.26 27.66 -12.17
CA ARG A 495 4.26 26.61 -12.46
C ARG A 495 2.98 26.90 -11.73
N LEU A 496 1.85 26.82 -12.42
CA LEU A 496 0.51 26.92 -11.85
C LEU A 496 -0.30 25.72 -12.33
N GLY A 497 -1.04 25.10 -11.45
CA GLY A 497 -1.86 23.92 -11.75
C GLY A 497 -3.21 23.98 -11.05
N TYR A 498 -4.23 23.52 -11.76
CA TYR A 498 -5.57 23.28 -11.25
C TYR A 498 -6.07 21.97 -11.79
N GLY A 499 -6.80 21.21 -10.99
CA GLY A 499 -7.47 20.02 -11.50
C GLY A 499 -8.39 19.39 -10.47
N ILE A 500 -9.32 18.61 -11.00
CA ILE A 500 -10.23 17.78 -10.22
C ILE A 500 -9.88 16.32 -10.47
N THR A 501 -9.83 15.53 -9.40
CA THR A 501 -9.66 14.08 -9.45
C THR A 501 -10.76 13.41 -8.67
N GLY A 502 -11.20 12.22 -9.13
CA GLY A 502 -12.23 11.42 -8.46
C GLY A 502 -11.63 10.29 -7.65
N GLN A 503 -12.31 9.87 -6.59
CA GLN A 503 -12.01 8.66 -5.85
C GLN A 503 -13.29 7.82 -5.70
N GLN A 504 -13.17 6.51 -5.90
CA GLN A 504 -14.30 5.59 -5.81
C GLN A 504 -13.97 4.32 -5.00
N ASP A 505 -12.72 4.16 -4.56
CA ASP A 505 -12.26 2.91 -3.96
C ASP A 505 -12.69 2.82 -2.49
N ILE A 506 -13.85 2.23 -2.29
CA ILE A 506 -14.39 1.85 -0.98
C ILE A 506 -13.98 0.39 -0.76
N SER A 507 -13.06 0.14 0.15
CA SER A 507 -12.41 -1.15 0.34
C SER A 507 -13.37 -2.34 0.50
N ASP A 508 -14.52 -2.15 1.14
CA ASP A 508 -15.36 -3.26 1.62
C ASP A 508 -16.68 -3.44 0.85
N SER A 509 -16.97 -2.62 -0.16
CA SER A 509 -18.22 -2.73 -0.91
C SER A 509 -18.03 -2.49 -2.41
N TYR A 510 -18.40 -3.49 -3.20
CA TYR A 510 -18.39 -3.39 -4.67
C TYR A 510 -19.71 -2.84 -5.22
N PHE A 511 -20.80 -2.92 -4.44
CA PHE A 511 -22.13 -2.48 -4.86
C PHE A 511 -22.86 -1.72 -3.73
N PRO A 512 -22.30 -0.61 -3.21
CA PRO A 512 -22.87 0.11 -2.07
C PRO A 512 -24.23 0.77 -2.36
N TYR A 513 -24.60 0.86 -3.64
CA TYR A 513 -25.87 1.42 -4.10
C TYR A 513 -27.02 0.39 -4.16
N MET A 514 -26.71 -0.90 -3.99
CA MET A 514 -27.71 -1.98 -4.12
C MET A 514 -28.18 -2.48 -2.76
N PRO A 515 -29.47 -2.79 -2.60
CA PRO A 515 -29.95 -3.51 -1.42
C PRO A 515 -29.43 -4.96 -1.47
N LEU A 516 -28.48 -5.27 -0.60
CA LEU A 516 -27.88 -6.60 -0.46
C LEU A 516 -28.35 -7.24 0.84
N PHE A 517 -28.28 -8.57 0.90
CA PHE A 517 -28.64 -9.36 2.06
C PHE A 517 -27.51 -10.30 2.45
N THR A 518 -27.25 -10.41 3.74
CA THR A 518 -26.32 -11.39 4.29
C THR A 518 -27.09 -12.55 4.91
N ILE A 519 -26.79 -13.77 4.51
CA ILE A 519 -27.35 -14.99 5.12
C ILE A 519 -26.71 -15.16 6.51
N GLY A 520 -27.53 -15.41 7.52
CA GLY A 520 -27.07 -15.67 8.89
C GLY A 520 -26.26 -16.96 9.02
N TYR A 521 -25.52 -17.07 10.09
CA TYR A 521 -24.81 -18.31 10.42
C TYR A 521 -25.80 -19.43 10.79
N PRO A 522 -25.40 -20.73 10.71
CA PRO A 522 -26.21 -21.86 11.15
C PRO A 522 -26.76 -21.73 12.58
N THR A 523 -26.00 -21.06 13.47
CA THR A 523 -26.39 -20.75 14.84
C THR A 523 -27.46 -19.66 14.96
N ALA A 524 -27.71 -18.90 13.91
CA ALA A 524 -28.75 -17.85 13.80
C ALA A 524 -29.92 -18.31 12.93
N SER A 525 -30.36 -19.56 13.08
CA SER A 525 -31.48 -20.13 12.35
C SER A 525 -32.76 -19.98 13.13
N TYR A 526 -33.86 -19.78 12.43
CA TYR A 526 -35.22 -19.76 13.01
C TYR A 526 -35.83 -21.17 12.94
N PRO A 527 -36.20 -21.79 14.08
CA PRO A 527 -36.88 -23.06 14.07
C PRO A 527 -38.35 -22.87 13.65
N PHE A 528 -38.80 -23.58 12.64
CA PHE A 528 -40.17 -23.63 12.21
C PHE A 528 -40.62 -25.11 12.04
N GLY A 529 -41.38 -25.63 13.00
CA GLY A 529 -41.60 -27.07 13.10
C GLY A 529 -40.31 -27.85 13.34
N ASP A 530 -40.07 -28.87 12.54
CA ASP A 530 -38.89 -29.71 12.61
C ASP A 530 -37.71 -29.21 11.72
N GLN A 531 -37.87 -28.04 11.12
CA GLN A 531 -36.88 -27.47 10.23
C GLN A 531 -36.29 -26.16 10.74
N TYR A 532 -35.00 -25.93 10.44
CA TYR A 532 -34.30 -24.70 10.74
C TYR A 532 -34.12 -23.89 9.45
N TYR A 533 -34.55 -22.64 9.46
CA TYR A 533 -34.39 -21.70 8.35
C TYR A 533 -33.36 -20.66 8.68
N TYR A 534 -32.42 -20.43 7.78
CA TYR A 534 -31.43 -19.36 7.96
C TYR A 534 -32.10 -18.00 7.95
N THR A 535 -31.75 -17.16 8.89
CA THR A 535 -32.15 -15.76 8.88
C THR A 535 -31.38 -15.00 7.83
N ILE A 536 -32.04 -14.04 7.19
CA ILE A 536 -31.44 -13.14 6.21
C ILE A 536 -31.43 -11.74 6.81
N ARG A 537 -30.24 -11.13 6.88
CA ARG A 537 -30.08 -9.77 7.37
C ARG A 537 -29.84 -8.81 6.21
N PRO A 538 -30.68 -7.76 6.04
CA PRO A 538 -30.43 -6.75 5.02
C PRO A 538 -29.24 -5.88 5.40
N ASN A 539 -28.49 -5.44 4.38
CA ASN A 539 -27.40 -4.50 4.50
C ASN A 539 -27.88 -3.08 4.22
N GLY A 540 -27.24 -2.09 4.82
CA GLY A 540 -27.48 -0.68 4.50
C GLY A 540 -26.98 -0.34 3.11
N TYR A 541 -27.69 0.53 2.39
CA TYR A 541 -27.30 0.97 1.05
C TYR A 541 -27.72 2.43 0.81
N ASP A 542 -27.01 3.09 -0.11
CA ASP A 542 -27.38 4.42 -0.62
C ASP A 542 -27.42 4.38 -2.15
N PRO A 543 -28.62 4.47 -2.77
CA PRO A 543 -28.76 4.44 -4.22
C PRO A 543 -28.12 5.65 -4.91
N ASN A 544 -27.86 6.73 -4.19
CA ASN A 544 -27.32 7.98 -4.69
C ASN A 544 -25.82 8.15 -4.45
N ILE A 545 -25.16 7.12 -3.95
CA ILE A 545 -23.71 7.16 -3.71
C ILE A 545 -22.95 7.47 -5.02
N LYS A 546 -21.96 8.38 -4.93
CA LYS A 546 -21.21 8.90 -6.07
C LYS A 546 -19.73 9.08 -5.75
N TRP A 547 -18.98 9.60 -6.70
CA TRP A 547 -17.55 9.92 -6.58
C TRP A 547 -17.27 10.88 -5.42
N GLU A 548 -16.17 10.63 -4.69
CA GLU A 548 -15.48 11.71 -3.95
C GLU A 548 -14.72 12.56 -4.96
N GLU A 549 -14.75 13.88 -4.82
CA GLU A 549 -14.08 14.79 -5.73
C GLU A 549 -13.04 15.63 -5.00
N THR A 550 -11.78 15.53 -5.44
CA THR A 550 -10.69 16.34 -4.90
C THR A 550 -10.31 17.42 -5.88
N THR A 551 -10.53 18.66 -5.50
CA THR A 551 -10.04 19.85 -6.22
C THR A 551 -8.68 20.22 -5.69
N THR A 552 -7.70 20.40 -6.59
CA THR A 552 -6.32 20.72 -6.25
C THR A 552 -5.88 22.01 -6.97
N TRP A 553 -5.28 22.92 -6.22
CA TRP A 553 -4.53 24.06 -6.72
C TRP A 553 -3.06 23.89 -6.35
N ASN A 554 -2.17 24.19 -7.29
CA ASN A 554 -0.73 24.11 -7.07
C ASN A 554 -0.05 25.34 -7.67
N ALA A 555 0.93 25.90 -6.95
CA ALA A 555 1.81 26.93 -7.43
C ALA A 555 3.24 26.58 -7.06
N GLY A 556 4.17 26.62 -8.02
CA GLY A 556 5.55 26.21 -7.79
C GLY A 556 6.54 27.07 -8.56
N ILE A 557 7.74 27.19 -8.00
CA ILE A 557 8.88 27.87 -8.63
C ILE A 557 10.04 26.85 -8.68
N ASP A 558 10.56 26.63 -9.89
CA ASP A 558 11.81 25.90 -10.09
C ASP A 558 12.93 26.92 -10.31
N PHE A 559 14.07 26.70 -9.68
CA PHE A 559 15.24 27.59 -9.79
C PHE A 559 16.53 26.80 -9.95
N GLY A 560 17.47 27.40 -10.67
CA GLY A 560 18.80 26.87 -10.89
C GLY A 560 19.83 28.00 -10.89
N PHE A 561 20.99 27.76 -10.28
CA PHE A 561 22.09 28.71 -10.22
C PHE A 561 23.40 28.06 -10.62
N LEU A 562 24.37 28.90 -11.12
CA LEU A 562 25.75 28.51 -11.40
C LEU A 562 25.84 27.29 -12.34
N ASN A 563 25.15 27.35 -13.48
CA ASN A 563 25.06 26.27 -14.46
C ASN A 563 24.51 24.97 -13.84
N ASN A 564 23.40 25.09 -13.07
CA ASN A 564 22.72 24.00 -12.39
C ASN A 564 23.58 23.29 -11.30
N ARG A 565 24.64 23.96 -10.78
CA ARG A 565 25.33 23.47 -9.58
C ARG A 565 24.43 23.50 -8.35
N ILE A 566 23.50 24.44 -8.30
CA ILE A 566 22.46 24.53 -7.26
C ILE A 566 21.12 24.52 -8.01
N THR A 567 20.28 23.53 -7.71
CA THR A 567 18.93 23.45 -8.25
C THR A 567 17.94 23.22 -7.13
N GLY A 568 16.71 23.67 -7.33
CA GLY A 568 15.68 23.41 -6.33
C GLY A 568 14.29 23.80 -6.80
N SER A 569 13.31 23.49 -5.95
CA SER A 569 11.92 23.90 -6.14
C SER A 569 11.27 24.31 -4.83
N LEU A 570 10.32 25.21 -4.93
CA LEU A 570 9.40 25.59 -3.85
C LEU A 570 7.99 25.45 -4.41
N ASP A 571 7.18 24.60 -3.77
CA ASP A 571 5.80 24.34 -4.14
C ASP A 571 4.85 24.64 -3.00
N TYR A 572 3.72 25.29 -3.30
CA TYR A 572 2.56 25.41 -2.43
C TYR A 572 1.40 24.66 -3.06
N TYR A 573 0.66 23.91 -2.28
CA TYR A 573 -0.54 23.22 -2.71
C TYR A 573 -1.70 23.42 -1.74
N TYR A 574 -2.90 23.42 -2.32
CA TYR A 574 -4.18 23.43 -1.61
C TYR A 574 -5.07 22.37 -2.25
N ARG A 575 -5.58 21.44 -1.45
CA ARG A 575 -6.47 20.36 -1.86
C ARG A 575 -7.71 20.35 -0.99
N GLU A 576 -8.86 20.25 -1.61
CA GLU A 576 -10.13 20.08 -0.92
C GLU A 576 -10.87 18.88 -1.50
N THR A 577 -11.17 17.89 -0.68
CA THR A 577 -11.98 16.72 -1.04
C THR A 577 -13.39 16.92 -0.52
N ASN A 578 -14.35 16.93 -1.44
CA ASN A 578 -15.76 17.04 -1.17
C ASN A 578 -16.45 15.69 -1.34
N ASP A 579 -17.65 15.55 -0.79
CA ASP A 579 -18.48 14.36 -0.91
C ASP A 579 -17.75 13.09 -0.43
N LEU A 580 -16.99 13.21 0.69
CA LEU A 580 -16.30 12.06 1.29
C LEU A 580 -17.26 10.91 1.53
N ILE A 581 -16.90 9.71 1.12
CA ILE A 581 -17.67 8.51 1.40
C ILE A 581 -17.41 8.11 2.85
N SER A 582 -18.41 8.28 3.69
CA SER A 582 -18.31 8.01 5.12
C SER A 582 -19.43 7.06 5.57
N ARG A 583 -19.10 6.21 6.54
CA ARG A 583 -20.09 5.41 7.25
C ARG A 583 -20.71 6.27 8.34
N ILE A 584 -21.97 6.55 8.22
CA ILE A 584 -22.70 7.42 9.16
C ILE A 584 -23.92 6.71 9.72
N PRO A 585 -24.32 7.03 10.97
CA PRO A 585 -25.60 6.60 11.50
C PRO A 585 -26.75 7.28 10.75
N VAL A 586 -27.83 6.55 10.55
CA VAL A 586 -29.07 7.05 9.95
C VAL A 586 -30.22 6.96 10.94
N PRO A 587 -31.24 7.82 10.81
CA PRO A 587 -32.44 7.74 11.66
C PRO A 587 -33.08 6.35 11.60
N ALA A 588 -33.53 5.86 12.73
CA ALA A 588 -34.24 4.56 12.81
C ALA A 588 -35.40 4.48 11.82
N GLY A 589 -35.45 3.40 11.05
CA GLY A 589 -36.49 3.17 10.05
C GLY A 589 -36.28 3.88 8.70
N SER A 590 -35.23 4.71 8.54
CA SER A 590 -34.94 5.38 7.27
C SER A 590 -34.11 4.51 6.31
N ASN A 591 -33.51 3.42 6.81
CA ASN A 591 -32.75 2.44 6.01
C ASN A 591 -32.89 1.06 6.66
N LEU A 592 -32.34 0.01 5.98
CA LEU A 592 -32.38 -1.37 6.45
C LEU A 592 -31.42 -1.64 7.62
N THR A 593 -30.48 -0.74 7.86
CA THR A 593 -29.54 -0.78 8.99
C THR A 593 -29.44 0.60 9.64
N ASN A 594 -28.82 0.65 10.83
CA ASN A 594 -28.62 1.91 11.56
C ASN A 594 -27.48 2.77 10.99
N GLU A 595 -26.67 2.22 10.08
CA GLU A 595 -25.53 2.90 9.47
C GLU A 595 -25.44 2.57 7.99
N ILE A 596 -25.05 3.55 7.17
CA ILE A 596 -24.83 3.39 5.74
C ILE A 596 -23.56 4.09 5.29
N TYR A 597 -22.99 3.62 4.17
CA TYR A 597 -22.02 4.40 3.40
C TYR A 597 -22.77 5.42 2.54
N THR A 598 -22.41 6.68 2.65
CA THR A 598 -22.98 7.77 1.85
C THR A 598 -21.97 8.89 1.68
N ASN A 599 -22.17 9.75 0.70
CA ASN A 599 -21.33 10.93 0.47
C ASN A 599 -21.72 12.03 1.47
N VAL A 600 -20.85 12.20 2.47
CA VAL A 600 -21.02 13.27 3.46
C VAL A 600 -19.67 13.61 4.07
N GLY A 601 -19.28 14.81 3.99
CA GLY A 601 -18.02 15.23 4.59
C GLY A 601 -17.13 15.99 3.63
N ARG A 602 -16.18 16.67 4.22
CA ARG A 602 -15.19 17.46 3.50
C ARG A 602 -13.89 17.49 4.28
N LEU A 603 -12.79 17.38 3.54
CA LEU A 603 -11.45 17.37 4.08
C LEU A 603 -10.57 18.34 3.29
N ARG A 604 -9.71 19.06 3.98
CA ARG A 604 -8.76 19.99 3.40
C ARG A 604 -7.33 19.58 3.72
N ASN A 605 -6.45 19.63 2.71
CA ASN A 605 -5.01 19.50 2.85
C ASN A 605 -4.34 20.73 2.21
N GLU A 606 -3.36 21.29 2.88
CA GLU A 606 -2.52 22.36 2.34
C GLU A 606 -1.09 22.19 2.83
N GLY A 607 -0.12 22.63 2.05
CA GLY A 607 1.26 22.49 2.46
C GLY A 607 2.26 23.20 1.57
N ILE A 608 3.49 23.24 2.07
CA ILE A 608 4.66 23.79 1.39
C ILE A 608 5.70 22.69 1.29
N GLU A 609 6.26 22.53 0.10
CA GLU A 609 7.32 21.59 -0.20
C GLU A 609 8.53 22.36 -0.72
N PHE A 610 9.70 22.10 -0.15
CA PHE A 610 10.96 22.69 -0.58
C PHE A 610 11.97 21.59 -0.85
N ASN A 611 12.67 21.72 -1.96
CA ASN A 611 13.77 20.85 -2.36
C ASN A 611 14.94 21.69 -2.82
N ILE A 612 16.14 21.33 -2.40
CA ILE A 612 17.38 21.92 -2.91
C ILE A 612 18.43 20.83 -3.06
N GLN A 613 19.17 20.88 -4.16
CA GLN A 613 20.31 20.04 -4.45
C GLN A 613 21.48 20.93 -4.84
N ALA A 614 22.65 20.64 -4.30
CA ALA A 614 23.88 21.39 -4.57
C ALA A 614 25.06 20.45 -4.84
N LYS A 615 25.70 20.62 -5.97
CA LYS A 615 27.03 20.04 -6.25
C LYS A 615 28.08 20.91 -5.57
N VAL A 616 28.38 20.60 -4.32
CA VAL A 616 29.30 21.42 -3.47
C VAL A 616 30.71 21.35 -4.03
N ILE A 617 31.17 20.15 -4.36
CA ILE A 617 32.44 19.91 -5.03
C ILE A 617 32.18 19.04 -6.27
N ASP A 618 32.69 19.48 -7.40
CA ASP A 618 32.57 18.75 -8.66
C ASP A 618 33.90 18.90 -9.43
N ASN A 619 34.85 17.98 -9.19
CA ASN A 619 36.12 17.91 -9.87
C ASN A 619 36.40 16.46 -10.31
N LYS A 620 37.54 16.24 -11.02
CA LYS A 620 37.86 14.93 -11.62
C LYS A 620 38.05 13.82 -10.58
N ASP A 621 38.53 14.18 -9.39
CA ASP A 621 38.96 13.22 -8.37
C ASP A 621 37.96 13.09 -7.22
N PHE A 622 37.08 14.08 -7.03
CA PHE A 622 36.16 14.10 -5.93
C PHE A 622 34.88 14.87 -6.28
N THR A 623 33.74 14.24 -6.08
CA THR A 623 32.39 14.86 -6.20
C THR A 623 31.71 14.78 -4.86
N TRP A 624 31.08 15.90 -4.45
CA TRP A 624 30.25 15.97 -3.25
C TRP A 624 28.94 16.68 -3.56
N ASP A 625 27.86 15.90 -3.52
CA ASP A 625 26.50 16.39 -3.71
C ASP A 625 25.79 16.48 -2.35
N LEU A 626 25.08 17.58 -2.12
CA LEU A 626 24.26 17.80 -0.93
C LEU A 626 22.80 18.03 -1.35
N GLY A 627 21.90 17.27 -0.78
CA GLY A 627 20.46 17.42 -1.00
C GLY A 627 19.68 17.61 0.31
N MET A 628 18.67 18.48 0.28
CA MET A 628 17.74 18.70 1.40
C MET A 628 16.31 18.76 0.90
N ASN A 629 15.44 18.05 1.59
CA ASN A 629 13.98 18.05 1.36
C ASN A 629 13.28 18.48 2.64
N VAL A 630 12.38 19.45 2.54
CA VAL A 630 11.52 19.89 3.64
C VAL A 630 10.08 19.94 3.15
N ALA A 631 9.17 19.38 3.91
CA ALA A 631 7.74 19.49 3.65
C ALA A 631 6.97 19.80 4.93
N TRP A 632 6.06 20.73 4.84
CA TRP A 632 5.06 21.00 5.85
C TRP A 632 3.68 20.74 5.28
N ASN A 633 2.86 19.98 6.00
CA ASN A 633 1.50 19.60 5.60
C ASN A 633 0.52 19.84 6.74
N SER A 634 -0.62 20.44 6.44
CA SER A 634 -1.76 20.59 7.35
C SER A 634 -2.96 19.87 6.77
N ASN A 635 -3.52 18.96 7.56
CA ASN A 635 -4.74 18.21 7.23
C ASN A 635 -5.85 18.61 8.18
N LYS A 636 -7.07 18.84 7.68
CA LYS A 636 -8.20 19.28 8.48
C LYS A 636 -9.53 18.78 7.96
N ILE A 637 -10.30 18.16 8.81
CA ILE A 637 -11.70 17.83 8.56
C ILE A 637 -12.52 19.12 8.65
N THR A 638 -13.26 19.46 7.60
CA THR A 638 -14.10 20.67 7.56
C THR A 638 -15.58 20.37 7.66
N LYS A 639 -16.00 19.11 7.37
CA LYS A 639 -17.38 18.64 7.51
C LYS A 639 -17.40 17.14 7.75
N LEU A 640 -18.28 16.63 8.65
CA LEU A 640 -18.43 15.20 8.96
C LEU A 640 -19.86 14.66 8.83
N ASN A 641 -20.87 15.52 8.89
CA ASN A 641 -22.28 15.11 8.86
C ASN A 641 -23.13 16.07 8.02
N LYS A 642 -24.37 15.67 7.73
CA LYS A 642 -25.31 16.49 6.96
C LYS A 642 -25.80 17.71 7.73
N SER A 643 -25.87 17.63 9.07
CA SER A 643 -26.38 18.69 9.95
C SER A 643 -25.35 19.79 10.28
N GLU A 644 -24.09 19.63 9.86
CA GLU A 644 -22.98 20.57 10.12
C GLU A 644 -22.73 20.85 11.61
N SER A 645 -23.15 19.93 12.51
CA SER A 645 -22.93 20.06 13.93
C SER A 645 -21.44 19.96 14.28
N ALA A 646 -20.89 20.97 14.92
CA ALA A 646 -19.50 21.00 15.37
C ALA A 646 -19.22 20.02 16.52
N ASP A 647 -20.24 19.58 17.23
CA ASP A 647 -20.11 18.62 18.34
C ASP A 647 -20.12 17.16 17.90
N TYR A 648 -20.48 16.90 16.63
CA TYR A 648 -20.46 15.55 16.09
C TYR A 648 -19.01 15.07 15.90
N TYR A 649 -18.73 13.86 16.34
CA TYR A 649 -17.45 13.19 16.14
C TYR A 649 -17.65 11.70 15.85
N ILE A 650 -16.69 11.10 15.18
CA ILE A 650 -16.63 9.65 14.91
C ILE A 650 -15.51 9.08 15.79
N PRO A 651 -15.82 8.24 16.80
CA PRO A 651 -14.82 7.62 17.64
C PRO A 651 -13.98 6.62 16.83
N VAL A 652 -12.64 6.70 16.95
CA VAL A 652 -11.67 5.84 16.26
C VAL A 652 -10.53 5.47 17.20
N GLY A 653 -9.60 4.61 16.77
CA GLY A 653 -8.43 4.25 17.56
C GLY A 653 -8.81 3.38 18.77
N GLY A 654 -9.29 2.16 18.53
CA GLY A 654 -9.61 1.21 19.60
C GLY A 654 -8.36 0.81 20.41
N ILE A 655 -8.54 0.61 21.71
CA ILE A 655 -7.49 0.15 22.64
C ILE A 655 -7.54 -1.36 22.72
N GLY A 656 -6.41 -2.05 22.48
CA GLY A 656 -6.29 -3.49 22.72
C GLY A 656 -6.58 -3.82 24.19
N GLY A 657 -7.52 -4.74 24.44
CA GLY A 657 -7.99 -5.10 25.79
C GLY A 657 -9.02 -4.15 26.42
N GLY A 658 -9.30 -3.00 25.81
CA GLY A 658 -10.35 -2.09 26.22
C GLY A 658 -11.65 -2.37 25.48
N THR A 659 -12.68 -2.84 26.17
CA THR A 659 -13.98 -3.17 25.55
C THR A 659 -14.71 -1.89 25.11
N GLY A 660 -14.71 -1.65 23.79
CA GLY A 660 -15.46 -0.53 23.20
C GLY A 660 -14.88 0.86 23.47
N ASN A 661 -13.70 0.96 24.07
CA ASN A 661 -13.03 2.24 24.31
C ASN A 661 -12.21 2.67 23.11
N THR A 662 -12.29 3.94 22.78
CA THR A 662 -11.50 4.59 21.72
C THR A 662 -10.69 5.74 22.33
N VAL A 663 -9.51 5.99 21.78
CA VAL A 663 -8.58 7.06 22.25
C VAL A 663 -8.48 8.22 21.28
N GLN A 664 -9.10 8.10 20.11
CA GLN A 664 -9.08 9.11 19.06
C GLN A 664 -10.49 9.38 18.55
N ALA A 665 -10.68 10.52 17.93
CA ALA A 665 -11.93 10.87 17.28
C ALA A 665 -11.67 11.71 16.02
N HIS A 666 -12.38 11.40 14.94
CA HIS A 666 -12.50 12.34 13.83
C HIS A 666 -13.50 13.42 14.22
N LYS A 667 -13.04 14.66 14.25
CA LYS A 667 -13.87 15.84 14.60
C LYS A 667 -13.60 16.99 13.64
N VAL A 668 -14.62 17.77 13.33
CA VAL A 668 -14.48 19.00 12.53
C VAL A 668 -13.47 19.95 13.20
N GLY A 669 -12.54 20.46 12.39
CA GLY A 669 -11.48 21.36 12.86
C GLY A 669 -10.15 20.65 13.17
N TYR A 670 -10.12 19.32 13.25
CA TYR A 670 -8.95 18.51 13.55
C TYR A 670 -8.49 17.67 12.35
N PRO A 671 -7.26 17.12 12.37
CA PRO A 671 -6.78 16.19 11.35
C PRO A 671 -7.64 14.92 11.25
N ALA A 672 -7.60 14.30 10.04
CA ALA A 672 -8.24 13.01 9.78
C ALA A 672 -7.38 11.84 10.23
#